data_fe4c044b5a838b561e3297f5eb0822aa
#
_entry.id   fe4c044b5a838b561e3297f5eb0822aa
#
_cell.length_a   1.000
_cell.length_b   1.000
_cell.length_c   1.000
_cell.angle_alpha   90.00
_cell.angle_beta   90.00
_cell.angle_gamma   90.00
#
_symmetry.space_group_name_H-M   'P 1'
#
loop_
_entity.id
_entity.type
_entity.pdbx_description
1 polymer ?
#
loop_
_entity_poly.entity_id
_entity_poly.type
_entity_poly.pdbx_seq_one_letter_code
_entity_poly.pdbx_strand_id
1 'polypeptide(L)'
;MLVSYNWLKQYTNVEDNANALAEKITRGGIEVEGVEYLAEGISNVVVGYVVSKEKHPDAEKLNVCQVNVGEEENLQIVCGAPNVDAGQYVIVAKVGAKLPGIKIKKAKLRGVESQGMICSLAELGLSKGVVPKNYQEGIYVFETEQELGSDVVEVLGLNDYILDLSITPNRADALSMRGLTYELGALYNNKVDFKDVEKEENYEATSLQVAIESDSCRNYVGQVVKNVEVKSSPLWLQTRLMNSGIRPINNIVDITNYVLLEFGQPMHAFDKDLVGDKIVVRDAKEGEVLETLDGEERKLQTTDLVITDGTRAIALGGVMGGKNTEVSEETKNIILESAYFNPTSVRRTSAAHGLRSDSSARFEKGIDPNMQKAALARAVELILELCPNAVVESSVGIVKKEEEKVVEITTSYINNYLGITLSTEEIVTILEGLSFTVEVTGENLVVKVPTRRPDISIKQDLVEEVIRIYGYDNLASTLPKFSKTTKGGLTYSQRMVRDLRAVYASLGFNDTINYSLVSEEEATEYTLEDHHKVRLLMPMTETHSTLRQSLVPGLLNTVQYNVARKQKDLKLLEIGRVFFGSGDDNIQPKETLYLSAALTGEERATKWLKESSSLDFFAAKGYLEVVFDRLGLDEKVTYKKSKLEGMHPGRFAEVYLGEKRIGFIGEVHPQVADKLGLNTTYVFEINLDEVISESKVKPKYEEVTKYPEITRDIAMLVDVKDEYQNIYNVIESVNSKLITKVELFDLYVGAELLVGKKSLALTITYSDKQKTLTDEEVTAVHDKVLSALTEYGAIIR
;
A
#
# COMPACT_ATOMS: atom_id res chain seq x y z
N MET A 1 16.60 -1.76 -5.26
CA MET A 1 17.57 -1.91 -6.35
C MET A 1 18.82 -2.58 -5.78
N LEU A 2 19.26 -3.70 -6.38
CA LEU A 2 20.45 -4.40 -5.93
C LEU A 2 21.70 -3.76 -6.49
N VAL A 3 22.66 -3.44 -5.64
CA VAL A 3 23.86 -2.68 -5.99
C VAL A 3 25.09 -3.41 -5.48
N SER A 4 26.00 -3.77 -6.39
CA SER A 4 27.29 -4.37 -6.07
C SER A 4 28.24 -3.34 -5.47
N TYR A 5 28.75 -3.62 -4.28
CA TYR A 5 29.75 -2.79 -3.62
C TYR A 5 31.06 -2.72 -4.43
N ASN A 6 31.52 -3.85 -5.00
CA ASN A 6 32.72 -3.89 -5.82
C ASN A 6 32.57 -3.14 -7.14
N TRP A 7 31.35 -3.09 -7.70
CA TRP A 7 31.10 -2.30 -8.90
C TRP A 7 31.13 -0.80 -8.61
N LEU A 8 30.52 -0.34 -7.50
CA LEU A 8 30.58 1.06 -7.08
C LEU A 8 32.00 1.56 -6.88
N LYS A 9 32.87 0.73 -6.31
CA LYS A 9 34.30 1.06 -6.10
C LYS A 9 35.10 1.28 -7.39
N GLN A 10 34.58 0.88 -8.54
CA GLN A 10 35.18 1.16 -9.83
C GLN A 10 35.01 2.61 -10.28
N TYR A 11 34.00 3.29 -9.75
CA TYR A 11 33.63 4.66 -10.13
C TYR A 11 34.10 5.71 -9.12
N THR A 12 34.22 5.35 -7.85
CA THR A 12 34.61 6.29 -6.80
C THR A 12 35.36 5.57 -5.68
N ASN A 13 36.23 6.31 -5.00
CA ASN A 13 36.94 5.77 -3.84
C ASN A 13 35.96 5.66 -2.64
N VAL A 14 35.71 4.43 -2.19
CA VAL A 14 34.93 4.12 -1.00
C VAL A 14 35.84 3.47 0.03
N GLU A 15 36.12 4.20 1.11
CA GLU A 15 37.01 3.73 2.18
C GLU A 15 36.28 2.86 3.21
N ASP A 16 34.96 3.08 3.40
CA ASP A 16 34.15 2.35 4.34
C ASP A 16 33.87 0.92 3.86
N ASN A 17 33.67 -0.02 4.79
CA ASN A 17 33.14 -1.33 4.46
C ASN A 17 31.64 -1.25 4.06
N ALA A 18 31.09 -2.33 3.50
CA ALA A 18 29.74 -2.33 2.95
C ALA A 18 28.65 -1.92 3.97
N ASN A 19 28.76 -2.33 5.23
CA ASN A 19 27.79 -1.96 6.27
C ASN A 19 27.89 -0.47 6.65
N ALA A 20 29.09 0.06 6.81
CA ALA A 20 29.29 1.48 7.10
C ALA A 20 28.85 2.36 5.91
N LEU A 21 29.10 1.90 4.68
CA LEU A 21 28.59 2.54 3.46
C LEU A 21 27.06 2.56 3.44
N ALA A 22 26.43 1.45 3.76
CA ALA A 22 24.96 1.33 3.79
C ALA A 22 24.33 2.33 4.79
N GLU A 23 24.92 2.46 5.98
CA GLU A 23 24.48 3.45 6.97
C GLU A 23 24.66 4.88 6.45
N LYS A 24 25.81 5.16 5.82
CA LYS A 24 26.11 6.49 5.29
C LYS A 24 25.15 6.88 4.15
N ILE A 25 24.86 5.96 3.24
CA ILE A 25 23.88 6.17 2.15
C ILE A 25 22.49 6.42 2.75
N THR A 26 22.07 5.62 3.74
CA THR A 26 20.76 5.79 4.41
C THR A 26 20.67 7.15 5.09
N ARG A 27 21.67 7.58 5.82
CA ARG A 27 21.73 8.93 6.43
C ARG A 27 21.75 10.06 5.40
N GLY A 28 22.28 9.80 4.21
CA GLY A 28 22.25 10.71 3.06
C GLY A 28 20.90 10.77 2.35
N GLY A 29 19.88 9.98 2.77
CA GLY A 29 18.51 10.05 2.27
C GLY A 29 18.12 8.97 1.25
N ILE A 30 18.96 7.96 1.03
CA ILE A 30 18.61 6.77 0.24
C ILE A 30 18.66 5.56 1.16
N GLU A 31 17.49 4.97 1.46
CA GLU A 31 17.37 3.85 2.37
C GLU A 31 18.04 2.59 1.82
N VAL A 32 18.86 1.93 2.64
CA VAL A 32 19.41 0.60 2.39
C VAL A 32 18.68 -0.39 3.28
N GLU A 33 17.86 -1.24 2.68
CA GLU A 33 17.03 -2.22 3.40
C GLU A 33 17.83 -3.43 3.87
N GLY A 34 18.93 -3.76 3.17
CA GLY A 34 19.78 -4.89 3.50
C GLY A 34 21.17 -4.83 2.89
N VAL A 35 22.10 -5.55 3.50
CA VAL A 35 23.45 -5.80 2.98
C VAL A 35 23.71 -7.30 3.04
N GLU A 36 23.93 -7.91 1.90
CA GLU A 36 24.17 -9.35 1.75
C GLU A 36 25.59 -9.61 1.26
N TYR A 37 26.30 -10.53 1.90
CA TYR A 37 27.57 -11.05 1.40
C TYR A 37 27.31 -12.31 0.58
N LEU A 38 27.55 -12.27 -0.73
CA LEU A 38 27.16 -13.34 -1.64
C LEU A 38 27.84 -14.68 -1.36
N ALA A 39 29.05 -14.68 -0.83
CA ALA A 39 29.78 -15.90 -0.49
C ALA A 39 29.51 -16.39 0.94
N GLU A 40 28.46 -15.92 1.62
CA GLU A 40 28.17 -16.36 2.97
C GLU A 40 27.91 -17.86 3.04
N GLY A 41 28.68 -18.54 3.90
CA GLY A 41 28.56 -19.99 4.07
C GLY A 41 29.23 -20.83 2.96
N ILE A 42 29.93 -20.22 1.99
CA ILE A 42 30.66 -20.92 0.92
C ILE A 42 32.14 -21.02 1.29
N SER A 43 32.71 -22.22 1.20
CA SER A 43 34.16 -22.42 1.34
C SER A 43 34.63 -23.74 0.71
N ASN A 44 35.84 -23.77 0.24
CA ASN A 44 36.50 -24.93 -0.37
C ASN A 44 35.75 -25.47 -1.61
N VAL A 45 35.27 -24.52 -2.45
CA VAL A 45 34.62 -24.78 -3.73
C VAL A 45 35.55 -24.29 -4.83
N VAL A 46 35.92 -25.19 -5.73
CA VAL A 46 36.96 -24.90 -6.74
C VAL A 46 36.48 -25.25 -8.15
N VAL A 47 37.16 -24.68 -9.12
CA VAL A 47 37.01 -25.08 -10.53
C VAL A 47 37.59 -26.47 -10.75
N GLY A 48 36.87 -27.37 -11.39
CA GLY A 48 37.31 -28.68 -11.80
C GLY A 48 37.04 -28.97 -13.27
N TYR A 49 37.78 -29.93 -13.83
CA TYR A 49 37.59 -30.41 -15.20
C TYR A 49 37.17 -31.89 -15.20
N VAL A 50 36.08 -32.23 -15.83
CA VAL A 50 35.56 -33.61 -15.94
C VAL A 50 36.38 -34.37 -16.99
N VAL A 51 37.33 -35.16 -16.49
CA VAL A 51 38.24 -35.96 -17.36
C VAL A 51 37.50 -37.12 -18.03
N SER A 52 36.65 -37.84 -17.27
CA SER A 52 35.86 -38.95 -17.79
C SER A 52 34.50 -39.05 -17.06
N LYS A 53 33.57 -39.66 -17.75
CA LYS A 53 32.20 -39.94 -17.25
C LYS A 53 31.80 -41.38 -17.61
N GLU A 54 31.38 -42.13 -16.62
CA GLU A 54 30.89 -43.47 -16.80
C GLU A 54 29.50 -43.64 -16.15
N LYS A 55 28.70 -44.57 -16.65
CA LYS A 55 27.39 -44.84 -16.00
C LYS A 55 27.60 -45.53 -14.66
N HIS A 56 26.79 -45.16 -13.67
CA HIS A 56 26.80 -45.77 -12.36
C HIS A 56 26.32 -47.24 -12.48
N PRO A 57 27.04 -48.23 -11.90
CA PRO A 57 26.69 -49.65 -12.05
C PRO A 57 25.29 -50.02 -11.57
N ASP A 58 24.80 -49.39 -10.50
CA ASP A 58 23.53 -49.72 -9.86
C ASP A 58 22.48 -48.57 -9.90
N ALA A 59 22.62 -47.58 -10.77
CA ALA A 59 21.69 -46.46 -10.85
C ALA A 59 21.65 -45.81 -12.23
N GLU A 60 20.57 -45.96 -12.95
CA GLU A 60 20.40 -45.43 -14.32
C GLU A 60 20.55 -43.90 -14.45
N LYS A 61 20.18 -43.15 -13.42
CA LYS A 61 20.21 -41.67 -13.41
C LYS A 61 21.53 -41.10 -12.87
N LEU A 62 22.47 -41.92 -12.41
CA LEU A 62 23.73 -41.46 -11.84
C LEU A 62 24.88 -41.72 -12.80
N ASN A 63 25.88 -40.86 -12.76
CA ASN A 63 27.13 -41.01 -13.47
C ASN A 63 28.29 -40.93 -12.46
N VAL A 64 29.36 -41.68 -12.74
CA VAL A 64 30.63 -41.64 -12.00
C VAL A 64 31.61 -40.83 -12.82
N CYS A 65 32.05 -39.71 -12.31
CA CYS A 65 32.91 -38.75 -12.97
C CYS A 65 34.31 -38.76 -12.31
N GLN A 66 35.35 -38.74 -13.13
CA GLN A 66 36.74 -38.41 -12.67
C GLN A 66 36.98 -36.94 -12.94
N VAL A 67 37.25 -36.17 -11.88
CA VAL A 67 37.31 -34.71 -11.97
C VAL A 67 38.66 -34.25 -11.49
N ASN A 68 39.39 -33.59 -12.37
CA ASN A 68 40.66 -32.94 -12.08
C ASN A 68 40.41 -31.54 -11.46
N VAL A 69 40.89 -31.32 -10.25
CA VAL A 69 40.76 -30.06 -9.50
C VAL A 69 42.15 -29.38 -9.30
N GLY A 70 43.14 -29.70 -10.14
CA GLY A 70 44.48 -29.16 -10.01
C GLY A 70 45.35 -29.87 -8.95
N GLU A 71 44.88 -31.02 -8.41
CA GLU A 71 45.64 -31.88 -7.47
C GLU A 71 46.29 -33.05 -8.21
N GLU A 72 47.18 -33.75 -7.51
CA GLU A 72 47.94 -34.89 -8.12
C GLU A 72 47.00 -36.04 -8.57
N GLU A 73 45.88 -36.27 -7.84
CA GLU A 73 44.90 -37.28 -8.13
C GLU A 73 43.54 -36.67 -8.48
N ASN A 74 42.87 -37.28 -9.46
CA ASN A 74 41.49 -36.90 -9.79
C ASN A 74 40.51 -37.31 -8.67
N LEU A 75 39.51 -36.50 -8.45
CA LEU A 75 38.41 -36.82 -7.51
C LEU A 75 37.36 -37.64 -8.21
N GLN A 76 37.01 -38.79 -7.63
CA GLN A 76 35.83 -39.54 -8.04
C GLN A 76 34.58 -38.91 -7.48
N ILE A 77 33.67 -38.46 -8.33
CA ILE A 77 32.43 -37.82 -7.92
C ILE A 77 31.24 -38.46 -8.63
N VAL A 78 30.25 -38.85 -7.84
CA VAL A 78 28.99 -39.36 -8.38
C VAL A 78 28.04 -38.18 -8.57
N CYS A 79 27.59 -37.98 -9.82
CA CYS A 79 26.74 -36.88 -10.22
C CYS A 79 25.43 -37.35 -10.84
N GLY A 80 24.31 -36.79 -10.42
CA GLY A 80 22.98 -37.10 -10.95
C GLY A 80 22.46 -36.04 -11.96
N ALA A 81 23.24 -35.00 -12.26
CA ALA A 81 22.83 -33.98 -13.19
C ALA A 81 22.73 -34.51 -14.64
N PRO A 82 21.69 -34.13 -15.38
CA PRO A 82 21.49 -34.64 -16.77
C PRO A 82 22.51 -34.03 -17.73
N ASN A 83 23.06 -32.88 -17.45
CA ASN A 83 23.97 -32.13 -18.32
C ASN A 83 25.47 -32.32 -18.02
N VAL A 84 25.85 -33.21 -17.08
CA VAL A 84 27.27 -33.50 -16.84
C VAL A 84 27.85 -34.31 -17.98
N ASP A 85 29.03 -33.87 -18.52
CA ASP A 85 29.75 -34.65 -19.51
C ASP A 85 31.29 -34.52 -19.37
N ALA A 86 32.03 -35.41 -19.98
CA ALA A 86 33.51 -35.31 -20.09
C ALA A 86 33.90 -34.08 -20.96
N GLY A 87 34.99 -33.44 -20.61
CA GLY A 87 35.49 -32.23 -21.31
C GLY A 87 34.94 -30.91 -20.75
N GLN A 88 34.13 -30.95 -19.70
CA GLN A 88 33.52 -29.75 -19.10
C GLN A 88 34.32 -29.17 -17.94
N TYR A 89 34.42 -27.85 -17.88
CA TYR A 89 34.87 -27.12 -16.69
C TYR A 89 33.63 -26.89 -15.80
N VAL A 90 33.69 -27.27 -14.53
CA VAL A 90 32.56 -27.34 -13.60
C VAL A 90 32.94 -26.82 -12.22
N ILE A 91 31.89 -26.49 -11.44
CA ILE A 91 32.02 -26.12 -10.03
C ILE A 91 32.13 -27.39 -9.17
N VAL A 92 33.18 -27.50 -8.36
CA VAL A 92 33.42 -28.68 -7.50
C VAL A 92 33.52 -28.28 -6.04
N ALA A 93 32.58 -28.74 -5.23
CA ALA A 93 32.69 -28.69 -3.78
C ALA A 93 33.47 -29.92 -3.28
N LYS A 94 34.69 -29.70 -2.78
CA LYS A 94 35.57 -30.77 -2.24
C LYS A 94 35.05 -31.29 -0.89
N VAL A 95 35.59 -32.45 -0.44
CA VAL A 95 35.28 -32.93 0.91
C VAL A 95 35.71 -31.87 1.95
N GLY A 96 34.77 -31.54 2.84
CA GLY A 96 34.95 -30.47 3.83
C GLY A 96 34.38 -29.13 3.40
N ALA A 97 34.02 -28.96 2.12
CA ALA A 97 33.39 -27.74 1.62
C ALA A 97 32.09 -27.42 2.38
N LYS A 98 31.83 -26.14 2.52
CA LYS A 98 30.54 -25.63 3.01
C LYS A 98 29.82 -24.95 1.85
N LEU A 99 28.54 -25.18 1.78
CA LEU A 99 27.59 -24.53 0.91
C LEU A 99 26.41 -24.05 1.76
N PRO A 100 25.56 -23.14 1.31
CA PRO A 100 24.38 -22.70 2.05
C PRO A 100 23.52 -23.88 2.51
N GLY A 101 23.48 -24.11 3.82
CA GLY A 101 22.73 -25.21 4.44
C GLY A 101 23.33 -26.64 4.31
N ILE A 102 24.48 -26.82 3.61
CA ILE A 102 25.06 -28.16 3.35
C ILE A 102 26.57 -28.16 3.66
N LYS A 103 27.04 -29.24 4.27
CA LYS A 103 28.46 -29.51 4.42
C LYS A 103 28.82 -30.80 3.66
N ILE A 104 29.74 -30.69 2.73
CA ILE A 104 30.16 -31.81 1.88
C ILE A 104 31.03 -32.77 2.69
N LYS A 105 30.64 -34.06 2.66
CA LYS A 105 31.38 -35.17 3.29
C LYS A 105 31.63 -36.25 2.25
N LYS A 106 32.69 -37.03 2.47
CA LYS A 106 32.93 -38.26 1.70
C LYS A 106 31.72 -39.19 1.90
N ALA A 107 31.06 -39.55 0.83
CA ALA A 107 29.81 -40.35 0.84
C ALA A 107 29.91 -41.55 -0.08
N LYS A 108 29.09 -42.56 0.18
CA LYS A 108 28.85 -43.67 -0.75
C LYS A 108 27.43 -43.58 -1.29
N LEU A 109 27.30 -43.31 -2.57
CA LEU A 109 26.04 -43.25 -3.26
C LEU A 109 25.80 -44.60 -3.98
N ARG A 110 24.82 -45.36 -3.49
CA ARG A 110 24.53 -46.72 -3.97
C ARG A 110 25.79 -47.60 -4.14
N GLY A 111 26.67 -47.58 -3.11
CA GLY A 111 27.89 -48.40 -3.13
C GLY A 111 29.14 -47.77 -3.73
N VAL A 112 29.00 -46.76 -4.59
CA VAL A 112 30.12 -46.05 -5.20
C VAL A 112 30.52 -44.85 -4.36
N GLU A 113 31.82 -44.70 -4.10
CA GLU A 113 32.37 -43.57 -3.31
C GLU A 113 32.32 -42.26 -4.10
N SER A 114 31.89 -41.20 -3.44
CA SER A 114 31.96 -39.81 -3.97
C SER A 114 32.82 -38.95 -3.04
N GLN A 115 33.87 -38.31 -3.62
CA GLN A 115 34.83 -37.49 -2.92
C GLN A 115 34.57 -35.98 -3.09
N GLY A 116 33.34 -35.60 -3.34
CA GLY A 116 32.92 -34.22 -3.56
C GLY A 116 31.55 -34.15 -4.21
N MET A 117 31.19 -32.98 -4.67
CA MET A 117 29.95 -32.71 -5.39
C MET A 117 30.23 -31.74 -6.54
N ILE A 118 29.71 -32.04 -7.73
CA ILE A 118 29.64 -31.06 -8.83
C ILE A 118 28.37 -30.25 -8.63
N CYS A 119 28.51 -28.93 -8.61
CA CYS A 119 27.47 -28.03 -8.13
C CYS A 119 26.75 -27.28 -9.25
N SER A 120 25.49 -26.99 -9.01
CA SER A 120 24.71 -25.97 -9.70
C SER A 120 24.92 -24.59 -9.06
N LEU A 121 24.50 -23.51 -9.74
CA LEU A 121 24.50 -22.16 -9.15
C LEU A 121 23.53 -22.04 -7.98
N ALA A 122 22.44 -22.81 -7.98
CA ALA A 122 21.47 -22.81 -6.87
C ALA A 122 22.08 -23.34 -5.55
N GLU A 123 23.01 -24.28 -5.63
CA GLU A 123 23.75 -24.82 -4.47
C GLU A 123 24.74 -23.80 -3.89
N LEU A 124 25.14 -22.81 -4.66
CA LEU A 124 25.87 -21.63 -4.21
C LEU A 124 24.99 -20.51 -3.65
N GLY A 125 23.67 -20.71 -3.57
CA GLY A 125 22.74 -19.74 -3.03
C GLY A 125 22.08 -18.81 -4.06
N LEU A 126 22.44 -18.89 -5.36
CA LEU A 126 21.81 -18.05 -6.37
C LEU A 126 20.37 -18.50 -6.62
N SER A 127 19.43 -17.54 -6.64
CA SER A 127 18.03 -17.83 -6.89
C SER A 127 17.77 -18.28 -8.33
N LYS A 128 16.79 -19.14 -8.55
CA LYS A 128 16.37 -19.56 -9.91
C LYS A 128 16.00 -18.39 -10.82
N GLY A 129 15.60 -17.26 -10.24
CA GLY A 129 15.25 -16.05 -10.99
C GLY A 129 16.41 -15.41 -11.73
N VAL A 130 17.62 -15.50 -11.20
CA VAL A 130 18.82 -14.91 -11.79
C VAL A 130 19.70 -15.90 -12.54
N VAL A 131 19.52 -17.19 -12.33
CA VAL A 131 20.28 -18.24 -13.03
C VAL A 131 19.85 -18.33 -14.50
N PRO A 132 20.79 -18.35 -15.48
CA PRO A 132 20.49 -18.55 -16.90
C PRO A 132 19.63 -19.82 -17.12
N LYS A 133 18.66 -19.76 -18.05
CA LYS A 133 17.67 -20.82 -18.25
C LYS A 133 18.27 -22.21 -18.48
N ASN A 134 19.37 -22.28 -19.23
CA ASN A 134 20.09 -23.52 -19.54
C ASN A 134 20.79 -24.17 -18.32
N TYR A 135 20.97 -23.44 -17.23
CA TYR A 135 21.58 -23.91 -15.98
C TYR A 135 20.64 -23.96 -14.78
N GLN A 136 19.33 -23.73 -15.00
CA GLN A 136 18.33 -23.84 -13.92
C GLN A 136 18.10 -25.28 -13.46
N GLU A 137 18.35 -26.23 -14.36
CA GLU A 137 18.28 -27.66 -14.07
C GLU A 137 19.60 -28.33 -14.41
N GLY A 138 20.29 -28.87 -13.42
CA GLY A 138 21.60 -29.48 -13.60
C GLY A 138 22.75 -28.67 -13.01
N ILE A 139 23.97 -29.03 -13.39
CA ILE A 139 25.19 -28.38 -12.94
C ILE A 139 25.50 -27.13 -13.77
N TYR A 140 26.28 -26.22 -13.20
CA TYR A 140 26.85 -25.12 -13.96
C TYR A 140 28.11 -25.57 -14.70
N VAL A 141 28.19 -25.22 -15.98
CA VAL A 141 29.32 -25.53 -16.86
C VAL A 141 29.92 -24.22 -17.36
N PHE A 142 31.21 -23.98 -17.12
CA PHE A 142 31.88 -22.83 -17.67
C PHE A 142 32.05 -23.01 -19.18
N GLU A 143 31.75 -21.99 -19.96
CA GLU A 143 31.79 -22.03 -21.43
C GLU A 143 33.24 -21.82 -21.97
N THR A 144 34.11 -21.32 -21.13
CA THR A 144 35.54 -21.10 -21.47
C THR A 144 36.41 -21.85 -20.50
N GLU A 145 37.64 -22.13 -20.96
CA GLU A 145 38.71 -22.70 -20.14
C GLU A 145 38.92 -21.87 -18.87
N GLN A 146 39.06 -22.56 -17.74
CA GLN A 146 39.29 -21.94 -16.42
C GLN A 146 40.54 -22.58 -15.79
N GLU A 147 41.22 -21.82 -14.93
CA GLU A 147 42.34 -22.33 -14.17
C GLU A 147 41.84 -23.35 -13.12
N LEU A 148 42.37 -24.58 -13.21
CA LEU A 148 41.95 -25.68 -12.32
C LEU A 148 42.37 -25.42 -10.86
N GLY A 149 41.44 -25.68 -9.94
CA GLY A 149 41.64 -25.45 -8.51
C GLY A 149 41.48 -23.99 -8.08
N SER A 150 41.17 -23.07 -8.99
CA SER A 150 40.81 -21.67 -8.65
C SER A 150 39.57 -21.65 -7.76
N ASP A 151 39.56 -20.71 -6.83
CA ASP A 151 38.38 -20.50 -5.96
C ASP A 151 37.19 -19.99 -6.78
N VAL A 152 36.10 -20.75 -6.77
CA VAL A 152 34.87 -20.42 -7.49
C VAL A 152 34.25 -19.11 -7.00
N VAL A 153 34.42 -18.76 -5.71
CA VAL A 153 33.91 -17.49 -5.15
C VAL A 153 34.55 -16.29 -5.90
N GLU A 154 35.83 -16.37 -6.20
CA GLU A 154 36.54 -15.32 -6.97
C GLU A 154 36.16 -15.37 -8.45
N VAL A 155 36.13 -16.57 -9.06
CA VAL A 155 35.83 -16.76 -10.48
C VAL A 155 34.41 -16.28 -10.84
N LEU A 156 33.44 -16.53 -9.97
CA LEU A 156 32.05 -16.09 -10.14
C LEU A 156 31.79 -14.69 -9.55
N GLY A 157 32.82 -13.99 -9.06
CA GLY A 157 32.66 -12.66 -8.46
C GLY A 157 31.67 -12.64 -7.27
N LEU A 158 31.60 -13.75 -6.51
CA LEU A 158 30.73 -13.86 -5.31
C LEU A 158 31.41 -13.25 -4.07
N ASN A 159 32.69 -12.91 -4.14
CA ASN A 159 33.37 -12.12 -3.11
C ASN A 159 32.95 -10.65 -3.17
N ASP A 160 31.67 -10.42 -3.00
CA ASP A 160 31.03 -9.11 -3.11
C ASP A 160 29.91 -8.95 -2.08
N TYR A 161 29.62 -7.70 -1.76
CA TYR A 161 28.46 -7.32 -0.96
C TYR A 161 27.42 -6.66 -1.86
N ILE A 162 26.16 -7.05 -1.67
CA ILE A 162 25.04 -6.44 -2.36
C ILE A 162 24.27 -5.58 -1.38
N LEU A 163 24.08 -4.32 -1.73
CA LEU A 163 23.24 -3.38 -1.01
C LEU A 163 21.87 -3.35 -1.69
N ASP A 164 20.82 -3.61 -0.94
CA ASP A 164 19.45 -3.46 -1.44
C ASP A 164 18.92 -2.07 -1.11
N LEU A 165 18.75 -1.25 -2.16
CA LEU A 165 18.33 0.14 -2.05
C LEU A 165 16.84 0.29 -2.30
N SER A 166 16.15 0.95 -1.37
CA SER A 166 14.76 1.40 -1.50
C SER A 166 14.74 2.83 -2.07
N ILE A 167 14.54 2.93 -3.38
CA ILE A 167 14.60 4.21 -4.09
C ILE A 167 13.20 4.81 -4.19
N THR A 168 13.02 5.98 -3.58
CA THR A 168 11.76 6.75 -3.64
C THR A 168 11.47 7.28 -5.06
N PRO A 169 10.20 7.52 -5.43
CA PRO A 169 9.85 7.95 -6.79
C PRO A 169 10.51 9.25 -7.25
N ASN A 170 10.85 10.16 -6.35
CA ASN A 170 11.53 11.43 -6.67
C ASN A 170 13.02 11.26 -7.00
N ARG A 171 13.65 10.16 -6.55
CA ARG A 171 15.07 9.90 -6.71
C ARG A 171 15.37 8.92 -7.85
N ALA A 172 14.71 9.13 -9.00
CA ALA A 172 14.92 8.30 -10.20
C ALA A 172 16.38 8.28 -10.67
N ASP A 173 17.12 9.35 -10.44
CA ASP A 173 18.57 9.45 -10.71
C ASP A 173 19.38 8.34 -10.04
N ALA A 174 19.01 7.95 -8.83
CA ALA A 174 19.70 6.92 -8.05
C ALA A 174 19.39 5.47 -8.50
N LEU A 175 18.53 5.26 -9.50
CA LEU A 175 18.24 3.93 -10.08
C LEU A 175 19.34 3.44 -11.05
N SER A 176 20.57 3.88 -10.84
CA SER A 176 21.72 3.48 -11.63
C SER A 176 23.02 3.54 -10.82
N MET A 177 24.04 2.83 -11.29
CA MET A 177 25.38 2.86 -10.68
C MET A 177 25.99 4.27 -10.73
N ARG A 178 25.87 4.96 -11.88
CA ARG A 178 26.35 6.34 -12.02
C ARG A 178 25.58 7.31 -11.12
N GLY A 179 24.26 7.19 -11.05
CA GLY A 179 23.42 8.02 -10.18
C GLY A 179 23.81 7.89 -8.71
N LEU A 180 23.98 6.65 -8.25
CA LEU A 180 24.44 6.41 -6.88
C LEU A 180 25.88 6.91 -6.66
N THR A 181 26.74 6.83 -7.68
CA THR A 181 28.11 7.34 -7.58
C THR A 181 28.14 8.86 -7.36
N TYR A 182 27.23 9.63 -7.96
CA TYR A 182 27.12 11.08 -7.67
C TYR A 182 26.77 11.33 -6.19
N GLU A 183 25.89 10.51 -5.61
CA GLU A 183 25.58 10.59 -4.18
C GLU A 183 26.81 10.29 -3.31
N LEU A 184 27.54 9.24 -3.66
CA LEU A 184 28.79 8.90 -2.97
C LEU A 184 29.83 10.00 -3.11
N GLY A 185 29.90 10.64 -4.28
CA GLY A 185 30.78 11.79 -4.50
C GLY A 185 30.50 12.90 -3.48
N ALA A 186 29.24 13.25 -3.26
CA ALA A 186 28.85 14.24 -2.25
C ALA A 186 29.13 13.76 -0.82
N LEU A 187 28.79 12.50 -0.49
CA LEU A 187 28.95 11.95 0.86
C LEU A 187 30.40 11.78 1.29
N TYR A 188 31.32 11.55 0.33
CA TYR A 188 32.77 11.40 0.57
C TYR A 188 33.57 12.62 0.17
N ASN A 189 32.93 13.68 -0.32
CA ASN A 189 33.58 14.85 -0.88
C ASN A 189 34.63 14.48 -1.96
N ASN A 190 34.29 13.50 -2.78
CA ASN A 190 35.11 13.01 -3.89
C ASN A 190 34.56 13.56 -5.21
N LYS A 191 35.46 14.06 -6.07
CA LYS A 191 35.06 14.41 -7.43
C LYS A 191 34.74 13.15 -8.21
N VAL A 192 33.57 13.13 -8.84
CA VAL A 192 33.12 12.07 -9.73
C VAL A 192 33.40 12.50 -11.17
N ASP A 193 34.16 11.68 -11.90
CA ASP A 193 34.49 11.93 -13.29
C ASP A 193 34.32 10.63 -14.08
N PHE A 194 33.20 10.53 -14.79
CA PHE A 194 32.98 9.40 -15.68
C PHE A 194 33.72 9.64 -16.99
N LYS A 195 34.45 8.63 -17.48
CA LYS A 195 34.96 8.68 -18.83
C LYS A 195 33.82 8.80 -19.80
N ASP A 196 33.80 9.89 -20.56
CA ASP A 196 32.85 10.01 -21.66
C ASP A 196 33.18 8.92 -22.68
N VAL A 197 32.14 8.15 -23.05
CA VAL A 197 32.28 7.22 -24.17
C VAL A 197 32.33 8.07 -25.43
N GLU A 198 33.48 8.02 -26.11
CA GLU A 198 33.74 8.93 -27.21
C GLU A 198 32.92 8.62 -28.44
N LYS A 199 32.51 9.67 -29.05
CA LYS A 199 32.00 10.13 -30.33
C LYS A 199 31.94 9.12 -31.49
N GLU A 200 30.85 9.22 -32.23
CA GLU A 200 30.67 8.73 -33.61
C GLU A 200 31.81 9.22 -34.52
N GLU A 201 32.95 8.50 -34.55
CA GLU A 201 33.99 8.73 -35.52
C GLU A 201 33.91 7.60 -36.56
N ASN A 202 33.50 7.97 -37.80
CA ASN A 202 33.56 7.14 -38.99
C ASN A 202 32.60 5.94 -39.07
N TYR A 203 31.38 6.09 -38.59
CA TYR A 203 30.35 5.08 -38.83
C TYR A 203 29.77 5.15 -40.25
N GLU A 204 29.29 4.02 -40.80
CA GLU A 204 28.64 3.95 -42.10
C GLU A 204 27.32 4.78 -42.10
N ALA A 205 26.93 5.25 -43.26
CA ALA A 205 25.61 5.90 -43.39
C ALA A 205 24.48 4.91 -43.17
N THR A 206 23.47 5.32 -42.41
CA THR A 206 22.31 4.45 -42.13
C THR A 206 21.16 4.65 -43.11
N SER A 207 20.45 3.55 -43.43
CA SER A 207 19.16 3.59 -44.13
C SER A 207 17.96 3.69 -43.17
N LEU A 208 18.17 3.51 -41.88
CA LEU A 208 17.12 3.55 -40.87
C LEU A 208 16.44 4.94 -40.83
N GLN A 209 15.13 4.94 -40.81
CA GLN A 209 14.28 6.13 -40.65
C GLN A 209 13.53 6.08 -39.33
N VAL A 210 13.56 7.16 -38.56
CA VAL A 210 12.86 7.28 -37.30
C VAL A 210 11.87 8.44 -37.34
N ALA A 211 10.61 8.18 -36.96
CA ALA A 211 9.59 9.19 -36.82
C ALA A 211 8.90 9.10 -35.45
N ILE A 212 8.56 10.25 -34.87
CA ILE A 212 7.80 10.34 -33.61
C ILE A 212 6.47 11.02 -33.95
N GLU A 213 5.36 10.32 -33.77
CA GLU A 213 3.98 10.79 -34.05
C GLU A 213 3.17 10.98 -32.75
N SER A 214 3.71 10.59 -31.56
CA SER A 214 3.05 10.75 -30.26
C SER A 214 3.79 11.76 -29.39
N ASP A 215 3.04 12.60 -28.68
CA ASP A 215 3.57 13.51 -27.65
C ASP A 215 4.10 12.78 -26.41
N SER A 216 3.78 11.49 -26.26
CA SER A 216 4.27 10.65 -25.16
C SER A 216 5.74 10.19 -25.37
N CYS A 217 6.33 10.46 -26.53
CA CYS A 217 7.74 10.23 -26.81
C CYS A 217 8.45 11.55 -27.15
N ARG A 218 9.36 11.98 -26.32
CA ARG A 218 10.12 13.22 -26.54
C ARG A 218 11.38 12.99 -27.38
N ASN A 219 12.16 11.97 -27.03
CA ASN A 219 13.41 11.63 -27.70
C ASN A 219 13.40 10.14 -28.07
N TYR A 220 13.90 9.86 -29.25
CA TYR A 220 14.10 8.50 -29.74
C TYR A 220 15.31 8.46 -30.64
N VAL A 221 16.26 7.58 -30.32
CA VAL A 221 17.47 7.34 -31.13
C VAL A 221 17.56 5.87 -31.44
N GLY A 222 17.69 5.55 -32.72
CA GLY A 222 17.97 4.22 -33.21
C GLY A 222 19.39 4.14 -33.82
N GLN A 223 20.06 3.02 -33.66
CA GLN A 223 21.37 2.77 -34.27
C GLN A 223 21.47 1.34 -34.76
N VAL A 224 21.86 1.16 -36.01
CA VAL A 224 22.03 -0.16 -36.61
C VAL A 224 23.44 -0.67 -36.34
N VAL A 225 23.52 -1.93 -35.90
CA VAL A 225 24.78 -2.68 -35.80
C VAL A 225 24.63 -3.97 -36.58
N LYS A 226 25.46 -4.15 -37.59
CA LYS A 226 25.49 -5.31 -38.50
C LYS A 226 26.54 -6.34 -38.10
N ASN A 227 26.39 -7.55 -38.59
CA ASN A 227 27.34 -8.65 -38.38
C ASN A 227 27.63 -8.96 -36.92
N VAL A 228 26.63 -8.82 -36.05
CA VAL A 228 26.73 -9.24 -34.67
C VAL A 228 26.69 -10.77 -34.60
N GLU A 229 27.35 -11.32 -33.61
CA GLU A 229 27.27 -12.74 -33.25
C GLU A 229 26.55 -12.84 -31.89
N VAL A 230 25.30 -13.31 -31.94
CA VAL A 230 24.52 -13.50 -30.70
C VAL A 230 24.95 -14.83 -30.05
N LYS A 231 25.44 -14.73 -28.83
CA LYS A 231 25.96 -15.85 -28.03
C LYS A 231 25.84 -15.56 -26.55
N SER A 232 26.21 -16.51 -25.71
CA SER A 232 26.30 -16.28 -24.28
C SER A 232 27.25 -15.13 -23.97
N SER A 233 26.90 -14.33 -22.96
CA SER A 233 27.74 -13.25 -22.48
C SER A 233 29.01 -13.77 -21.81
N PRO A 234 30.14 -13.03 -21.84
CA PRO A 234 31.29 -13.38 -21.05
C PRO A 234 30.98 -13.40 -19.55
N LEU A 235 31.69 -14.23 -18.80
CA LEU A 235 31.42 -14.50 -17.40
C LEU A 235 31.28 -13.24 -16.54
N TRP A 236 32.18 -12.24 -16.77
CA TRP A 236 32.13 -10.98 -16.02
C TRP A 236 30.80 -10.22 -16.19
N LEU A 237 30.19 -10.27 -17.37
CA LEU A 237 28.92 -9.62 -17.65
C LEU A 237 27.76 -10.40 -17.03
N GLN A 238 27.78 -11.74 -17.17
CA GLN A 238 26.78 -12.62 -16.53
C GLN A 238 26.78 -12.42 -15.02
N THR A 239 27.94 -12.45 -14.36
CA THR A 239 28.02 -12.33 -12.89
C THR A 239 27.55 -10.96 -12.41
N ARG A 240 27.88 -9.88 -13.10
CA ARG A 240 27.37 -8.53 -12.75
C ARG A 240 25.86 -8.43 -12.82
N LEU A 241 25.26 -9.01 -13.84
CA LEU A 241 23.80 -9.02 -13.98
C LEU A 241 23.16 -9.89 -12.90
N MET A 242 23.68 -11.12 -12.67
CA MET A 242 23.16 -12.00 -11.62
C MET A 242 23.25 -11.35 -10.24
N ASN A 243 24.37 -10.72 -9.91
CA ASN A 243 24.58 -10.00 -8.65
C ASN A 243 23.66 -8.77 -8.50
N SER A 244 23.17 -8.26 -9.62
CA SER A 244 22.17 -7.15 -9.65
C SER A 244 20.72 -7.62 -9.78
N GLY A 245 20.47 -8.93 -9.68
CA GLY A 245 19.13 -9.50 -9.73
C GLY A 245 18.58 -9.73 -11.15
N ILE A 246 19.40 -9.55 -12.20
CA ILE A 246 19.00 -9.72 -13.60
C ILE A 246 19.53 -11.05 -14.13
N ARG A 247 18.64 -11.81 -14.78
CA ARG A 247 19.03 -13.08 -15.42
C ARG A 247 19.70 -12.82 -16.77
N PRO A 248 20.92 -13.31 -16.99
CA PRO A 248 21.58 -13.28 -18.30
C PRO A 248 20.80 -14.05 -19.37
N ILE A 249 20.79 -13.53 -20.58
CA ILE A 249 20.08 -14.11 -21.74
C ILE A 249 21.06 -14.37 -22.89
N ASN A 250 21.62 -13.31 -23.47
CA ASN A 250 22.65 -13.35 -24.50
C ASN A 250 23.44 -12.02 -24.47
N ASN A 251 24.59 -11.98 -25.13
CA ASN A 251 25.49 -10.84 -25.11
C ASN A 251 24.82 -9.50 -25.52
N ILE A 252 23.86 -9.51 -26.45
CA ILE A 252 23.19 -8.28 -26.92
C ILE A 252 22.19 -7.77 -25.84
N VAL A 253 21.29 -8.64 -25.38
CA VAL A 253 20.31 -8.27 -24.36
C VAL A 253 20.99 -7.93 -23.02
N ASP A 254 22.05 -8.66 -22.69
CA ASP A 254 22.80 -8.45 -21.45
C ASP A 254 23.55 -7.11 -21.45
N ILE A 255 24.08 -6.67 -22.62
CA ILE A 255 24.63 -5.33 -22.78
C ILE A 255 23.55 -4.26 -22.55
N THR A 256 22.34 -4.41 -23.11
CA THR A 256 21.26 -3.44 -22.86
C THR A 256 20.89 -3.36 -21.38
N ASN A 257 20.83 -4.49 -20.67
CA ASN A 257 20.60 -4.56 -19.24
C ASN A 257 21.76 -3.99 -18.42
N TYR A 258 22.99 -4.22 -18.85
CA TYR A 258 24.16 -3.64 -18.20
C TYR A 258 24.14 -2.11 -18.28
N VAL A 259 23.86 -1.55 -19.48
CA VAL A 259 23.75 -0.10 -19.67
C VAL A 259 22.58 0.49 -18.88
N LEU A 260 21.46 -0.22 -18.80
CA LEU A 260 20.34 0.16 -17.93
C LEU A 260 20.77 0.30 -16.46
N LEU A 261 21.55 -0.64 -15.95
CA LEU A 261 22.07 -0.58 -14.57
C LEU A 261 23.15 0.49 -14.41
N GLU A 262 24.03 0.64 -15.39
CA GLU A 262 25.13 1.61 -15.33
C GLU A 262 24.63 3.05 -15.44
N PHE A 263 23.78 3.35 -16.43
CA PHE A 263 23.35 4.71 -16.78
C PHE A 263 21.96 5.08 -16.23
N GLY A 264 21.12 4.10 -15.89
CA GLY A 264 19.70 4.34 -15.60
C GLY A 264 18.85 4.56 -16.86
N GLN A 265 19.43 4.35 -18.05
CA GLN A 265 18.76 4.49 -19.34
C GLN A 265 18.29 3.12 -19.83
N PRO A 266 16.99 2.83 -19.85
CA PRO A 266 16.52 1.61 -20.46
C PRO A 266 16.77 1.60 -21.96
N MET A 267 17.23 0.47 -22.46
CA MET A 267 17.51 0.24 -23.87
C MET A 267 16.79 -1.01 -24.36
N HIS A 268 16.60 -1.08 -25.67
CA HIS A 268 16.09 -2.27 -26.33
C HIS A 268 16.89 -2.59 -27.60
N ALA A 269 16.92 -3.86 -27.97
CA ALA A 269 17.52 -4.31 -29.22
C ALA A 269 16.48 -5.08 -30.03
N PHE A 270 16.26 -4.66 -31.26
CA PHE A 270 15.38 -5.36 -32.22
C PHE A 270 16.22 -6.11 -33.25
N ASP A 271 15.70 -7.23 -33.76
CA ASP A 271 16.21 -7.85 -34.97
C ASP A 271 15.90 -6.95 -36.19
N LYS A 272 16.94 -6.40 -36.80
CA LYS A 272 16.85 -5.45 -37.93
C LYS A 272 16.16 -6.04 -39.16
N ASP A 273 16.40 -7.32 -39.42
CA ASP A 273 15.89 -7.99 -40.61
C ASP A 273 14.39 -8.26 -40.48
N LEU A 274 13.87 -8.35 -39.24
CA LEU A 274 12.43 -8.46 -38.96
C LEU A 274 11.71 -7.12 -38.89
N VAL A 275 12.42 -6.03 -38.54
CA VAL A 275 11.86 -4.66 -38.43
C VAL A 275 11.89 -3.94 -39.78
N GLY A 276 12.99 -4.11 -40.55
CA GLY A 276 13.24 -3.33 -41.77
C GLY A 276 13.92 -1.99 -41.50
N ASP A 277 13.67 -0.98 -42.35
CA ASP A 277 14.38 0.31 -42.34
C ASP A 277 13.56 1.45 -41.72
N LYS A 278 12.49 1.16 -41.00
CA LYS A 278 11.63 2.21 -40.45
C LYS A 278 11.17 1.92 -39.04
N ILE A 279 11.25 2.93 -38.19
CA ILE A 279 10.64 2.94 -36.86
C ILE A 279 9.71 4.15 -36.75
N VAL A 280 8.49 3.92 -36.29
CA VAL A 280 7.52 4.97 -35.99
C VAL A 280 7.00 4.78 -34.56
N VAL A 281 7.20 5.79 -33.72
CA VAL A 281 6.69 5.83 -32.35
C VAL A 281 5.37 6.58 -32.35
N ARG A 282 4.27 5.90 -32.06
CA ARG A 282 2.91 6.43 -32.08
C ARG A 282 2.05 5.88 -30.96
N ASP A 283 0.88 6.44 -30.78
CA ASP A 283 -0.14 5.83 -29.92
C ASP A 283 -0.76 4.60 -30.63
N ALA A 284 -1.18 3.62 -29.86
CA ALA A 284 -1.80 2.40 -30.36
C ALA A 284 -3.15 2.70 -31.04
N LYS A 285 -3.52 1.86 -32.00
CA LYS A 285 -4.82 1.94 -32.72
C LYS A 285 -5.86 1.10 -31.97
N GLU A 286 -7.12 1.46 -32.14
CA GLU A 286 -8.22 0.67 -31.60
C GLU A 286 -8.20 -0.77 -32.17
N GLY A 287 -8.26 -1.74 -31.25
CA GLY A 287 -8.23 -3.16 -31.59
C GLY A 287 -6.84 -3.71 -31.95
N GLU A 288 -5.78 -2.92 -31.80
CA GLU A 288 -4.40 -3.38 -32.01
C GLU A 288 -3.98 -4.36 -30.92
N VAL A 289 -3.22 -5.40 -31.31
CA VAL A 289 -2.78 -6.47 -30.44
C VAL A 289 -1.29 -6.65 -30.60
N LEU A 290 -0.60 -6.96 -29.49
CA LEU A 290 0.83 -7.24 -29.48
C LEU A 290 1.10 -8.47 -28.59
N GLU A 291 1.81 -9.48 -29.11
CA GLU A 291 2.43 -10.52 -28.30
C GLU A 291 3.74 -9.99 -27.75
N THR A 292 3.83 -9.88 -26.41
CA THR A 292 5.02 -9.37 -25.72
C THR A 292 6.04 -10.49 -25.45
N LEU A 293 7.28 -10.11 -25.06
CA LEU A 293 8.40 -11.07 -24.82
C LEU A 293 8.11 -12.14 -23.78
N ASP A 294 7.15 -11.95 -22.89
CA ASP A 294 6.66 -12.96 -21.94
C ASP A 294 5.72 -14.00 -22.57
N GLY A 295 5.39 -13.86 -23.86
CA GLY A 295 4.54 -14.78 -24.63
C GLY A 295 3.03 -14.54 -24.45
N GLU A 296 2.65 -13.43 -23.81
CA GLU A 296 1.26 -13.06 -23.59
C GLU A 296 0.75 -12.12 -24.68
N GLU A 297 -0.43 -12.41 -25.22
CA GLU A 297 -1.12 -11.56 -26.18
C GLU A 297 -1.88 -10.44 -25.45
N ARG A 298 -1.59 -9.17 -25.78
CA ARG A 298 -2.15 -8.01 -25.12
C ARG A 298 -2.98 -7.16 -26.07
N LYS A 299 -4.22 -6.88 -25.69
CA LYS A 299 -5.06 -5.92 -26.38
C LYS A 299 -4.67 -4.51 -25.93
N LEU A 300 -4.20 -3.72 -26.90
CA LEU A 300 -3.70 -2.37 -26.63
C LEU A 300 -4.84 -1.37 -26.50
N GLN A 301 -4.63 -0.38 -25.63
CA GLN A 301 -5.52 0.79 -25.49
C GLN A 301 -4.99 1.93 -26.37
N THR A 302 -5.87 2.79 -26.87
CA THR A 302 -5.48 3.93 -27.70
C THR A 302 -4.60 4.98 -26.98
N THR A 303 -4.46 4.83 -25.67
CA THR A 303 -3.56 5.63 -24.82
C THR A 303 -2.18 4.99 -24.63
N ASP A 304 -1.99 3.77 -25.10
CA ASP A 304 -0.70 3.09 -25.00
C ASP A 304 0.26 3.58 -26.07
N LEU A 305 1.49 3.86 -25.67
CA LEU A 305 2.55 4.21 -26.61
C LEU A 305 3.15 2.94 -27.20
N VAL A 306 3.23 2.87 -28.53
CA VAL A 306 3.81 1.74 -29.23
C VAL A 306 4.94 2.16 -30.14
N ILE A 307 5.93 1.28 -30.26
CA ILE A 307 6.96 1.36 -31.29
C ILE A 307 6.55 0.42 -32.41
N THR A 308 6.67 0.89 -33.66
CA THR A 308 6.20 0.16 -34.83
C THR A 308 7.25 0.15 -35.94
N ASP A 309 7.16 -0.84 -36.85
CA ASP A 309 7.91 -0.90 -38.11
C ASP A 309 7.32 -0.01 -39.22
N GLY A 310 6.37 0.86 -38.85
CA GLY A 310 5.57 1.68 -39.74
C GLY A 310 4.23 1.04 -40.13
N THR A 311 4.04 -0.24 -39.84
CA THR A 311 2.82 -1.02 -40.09
C THR A 311 2.21 -1.61 -38.84
N ARG A 312 2.96 -2.41 -38.09
CA ARG A 312 2.52 -3.14 -36.89
C ARG A 312 3.30 -2.71 -35.67
N ALA A 313 2.72 -2.93 -34.48
CA ALA A 313 3.39 -2.76 -33.21
C ALA A 313 4.49 -3.83 -33.04
N ILE A 314 5.67 -3.38 -32.59
CA ILE A 314 6.84 -4.22 -32.30
C ILE A 314 7.31 -4.09 -30.86
N ALA A 315 6.83 -3.09 -30.13
CA ALA A 315 7.06 -2.96 -28.69
C ALA A 315 6.01 -2.06 -28.03
N LEU A 316 5.75 -2.30 -26.75
CA LEU A 316 5.01 -1.43 -25.87
C LEU A 316 6.00 -0.43 -25.26
N GLY A 317 5.91 0.83 -25.69
CA GLY A 317 6.94 1.86 -25.44
C GLY A 317 7.28 2.03 -23.96
N GLY A 318 8.52 1.78 -23.59
CA GLY A 318 9.04 1.89 -22.24
C GLY A 318 8.60 0.79 -21.26
N VAL A 319 7.83 -0.20 -21.71
CA VAL A 319 7.31 -1.29 -20.86
C VAL A 319 7.92 -2.63 -21.24
N MET A 320 7.66 -3.13 -22.47
CA MET A 320 8.16 -4.45 -22.90
C MET A 320 8.21 -4.56 -24.41
N GLY A 321 9.26 -5.19 -24.93
CA GLY A 321 9.42 -5.52 -26.34
C GLY A 321 8.37 -6.53 -26.83
N GLY A 322 8.16 -6.54 -28.14
CA GLY A 322 7.34 -7.53 -28.82
C GLY A 322 8.17 -8.76 -29.22
N LYS A 323 7.55 -9.94 -29.11
CA LYS A 323 8.16 -11.21 -29.50
C LYS A 323 8.46 -11.29 -31.00
N ASN A 324 7.70 -10.57 -31.78
CA ASN A 324 7.80 -10.56 -33.25
C ASN A 324 9.07 -9.93 -33.81
N THR A 325 9.92 -9.33 -32.97
CA THR A 325 11.20 -8.70 -33.34
C THR A 325 12.29 -8.99 -32.33
N GLU A 326 12.11 -10.07 -31.57
CA GLU A 326 13.05 -10.55 -30.54
C GLU A 326 14.42 -10.92 -31.16
N VAL A 327 15.49 -10.55 -30.51
CA VAL A 327 16.85 -10.97 -30.88
C VAL A 327 17.04 -12.45 -30.55
N SER A 328 17.37 -13.26 -31.54
CA SER A 328 17.64 -14.69 -31.44
C SER A 328 19.09 -15.04 -31.78
N GLU A 329 19.49 -16.29 -31.59
CA GLU A 329 20.82 -16.78 -31.98
C GLU A 329 21.10 -16.65 -33.50
N GLU A 330 20.05 -16.57 -34.34
CA GLU A 330 20.14 -16.39 -35.77
C GLU A 330 20.30 -14.93 -36.22
N THR A 331 20.03 -13.97 -35.30
CA THR A 331 20.09 -12.54 -35.59
C THR A 331 21.53 -12.11 -35.95
N LYS A 332 21.69 -11.41 -37.07
CA LYS A 332 22.97 -10.86 -37.53
C LYS A 332 23.00 -9.35 -37.54
N ASN A 333 21.88 -8.73 -37.65
CA ASN A 333 21.76 -7.27 -37.69
C ASN A 333 20.76 -6.82 -36.63
N ILE A 334 21.09 -5.81 -35.86
CA ILE A 334 20.24 -5.30 -34.78
C ILE A 334 20.00 -3.81 -34.96
N ILE A 335 18.88 -3.34 -34.40
CA ILE A 335 18.64 -1.92 -34.12
C ILE A 335 18.65 -1.74 -32.62
N LEU A 336 19.59 -0.93 -32.12
CA LEU A 336 19.58 -0.48 -30.73
C LEU A 336 18.63 0.70 -30.59
N GLU A 337 17.82 0.68 -29.55
CA GLU A 337 16.92 1.75 -29.14
C GLU A 337 17.41 2.42 -27.86
N SER A 338 17.40 3.75 -27.86
CA SER A 338 17.54 4.56 -26.64
C SER A 338 16.58 5.75 -26.72
N ALA A 339 15.62 5.82 -25.80
CA ALA A 339 14.52 6.78 -25.89
C ALA A 339 14.21 7.47 -24.55
N TYR A 340 13.44 8.55 -24.62
CA TYR A 340 12.79 9.19 -23.48
C TYR A 340 11.28 9.19 -23.67
N PHE A 341 10.58 8.43 -22.89
CA PHE A 341 9.12 8.33 -22.87
C PHE A 341 8.54 9.11 -21.69
N ASN A 342 7.31 9.59 -21.87
CA ASN A 342 6.60 10.32 -20.82
C ASN A 342 6.35 9.40 -19.61
N PRO A 343 6.82 9.77 -18.40
CA PRO A 343 6.68 8.93 -17.20
C PRO A 343 5.23 8.54 -16.87
N THR A 344 4.30 9.48 -17.04
CA THR A 344 2.88 9.25 -16.76
C THR A 344 2.26 8.25 -17.75
N SER A 345 2.62 8.35 -19.05
CA SER A 345 2.15 7.41 -20.07
C SER A 345 2.65 6.00 -19.76
N VAL A 346 3.94 5.82 -19.52
CA VAL A 346 4.53 4.51 -19.17
C VAL A 346 3.89 3.91 -17.92
N ARG A 347 3.69 4.72 -16.88
CA ARG A 347 3.04 4.27 -15.64
C ARG A 347 1.61 3.78 -15.88
N ARG A 348 0.82 4.52 -16.69
CA ARG A 348 -0.56 4.14 -17.01
C ARG A 348 -0.62 2.85 -17.82
N THR A 349 0.20 2.73 -18.84
CA THR A 349 0.30 1.52 -19.67
C THR A 349 0.74 0.32 -18.84
N SER A 350 1.79 0.47 -18.02
CA SER A 350 2.28 -0.59 -17.11
C SER A 350 1.17 -1.07 -16.17
N ALA A 351 0.44 -0.15 -15.55
CA ALA A 351 -0.67 -0.47 -14.66
C ALA A 351 -1.86 -1.12 -15.38
N ALA A 352 -2.24 -0.61 -16.55
CA ALA A 352 -3.38 -1.12 -17.33
C ALA A 352 -3.17 -2.58 -17.80
N HIS A 353 -1.93 -2.93 -18.12
CA HIS A 353 -1.58 -4.29 -18.55
C HIS A 353 -1.05 -5.19 -17.42
N GLY A 354 -0.95 -4.69 -16.18
CA GLY A 354 -0.38 -5.41 -15.05
C GLY A 354 1.09 -5.80 -15.27
N LEU A 355 1.83 -5.04 -16.10
CA LEU A 355 3.20 -5.30 -16.52
C LEU A 355 4.17 -4.35 -15.81
N ARG A 356 5.04 -4.91 -14.98
CA ARG A 356 6.13 -4.17 -14.36
C ARG A 356 7.46 -4.77 -14.77
N SER A 357 8.29 -3.96 -15.44
CA SER A 357 9.64 -4.32 -15.85
C SER A 357 10.66 -3.35 -15.25
N ASP A 358 11.94 -3.70 -15.32
CA ASP A 358 13.04 -2.80 -14.93
C ASP A 358 13.07 -1.51 -15.78
N SER A 359 12.65 -1.60 -17.03
CA SER A 359 12.47 -0.44 -17.92
C SER A 359 11.32 0.44 -17.46
N SER A 360 10.13 -0.12 -17.25
CA SER A 360 8.95 0.65 -16.82
C SER A 360 9.17 1.30 -15.46
N ALA A 361 9.85 0.62 -14.53
CA ALA A 361 10.17 1.15 -13.21
C ALA A 361 11.09 2.39 -13.24
N ARG A 362 11.93 2.51 -14.25
CA ARG A 362 12.78 3.69 -14.48
C ARG A 362 12.05 4.78 -15.22
N PHE A 363 11.41 4.44 -16.35
CA PHE A 363 10.65 5.43 -17.13
C PHE A 363 9.53 6.09 -16.33
N GLU A 364 8.76 5.32 -15.53
CA GLU A 364 7.65 5.85 -14.74
C GLU A 364 8.07 6.89 -13.67
N LYS A 365 9.31 6.79 -13.20
CA LYS A 365 9.90 7.77 -12.25
C LYS A 365 10.60 8.92 -12.95
N GLY A 366 10.90 8.78 -14.24
CA GLY A 366 11.66 9.72 -15.05
C GLY A 366 13.14 9.36 -15.13
N ILE A 367 13.69 9.46 -16.31
CA ILE A 367 15.12 9.28 -16.60
C ILE A 367 15.72 10.61 -17.04
N ASP A 368 17.02 10.68 -17.18
CA ASP A 368 17.69 11.88 -17.72
C ASP A 368 17.34 12.05 -19.21
N PRO A 369 16.67 13.15 -19.59
CA PRO A 369 16.28 13.39 -20.98
C PRO A 369 17.45 13.64 -21.93
N ASN A 370 18.67 13.80 -21.45
CA ASN A 370 19.86 14.05 -22.25
C ASN A 370 20.81 12.83 -22.34
N MET A 371 20.45 11.67 -21.76
CA MET A 371 21.36 10.54 -21.61
C MET A 371 21.34 9.56 -22.80
N GLN A 372 20.34 9.67 -23.73
CA GLN A 372 20.10 8.65 -24.76
C GLN A 372 21.33 8.35 -25.63
N LYS A 373 22.04 9.37 -26.10
CA LYS A 373 23.22 9.19 -26.96
C LYS A 373 24.42 8.61 -26.20
N ALA A 374 24.63 9.02 -24.97
CA ALA A 374 25.75 8.51 -24.16
C ALA A 374 25.55 7.03 -23.81
N ALA A 375 24.35 6.63 -23.44
CA ALA A 375 24.00 5.25 -23.19
C ALA A 375 24.12 4.37 -24.45
N LEU A 376 23.67 4.89 -25.58
CA LEU A 376 23.78 4.21 -26.88
C LEU A 376 25.25 3.99 -27.26
N ALA A 377 26.07 5.01 -27.12
CA ALA A 377 27.52 4.92 -27.38
C ALA A 377 28.18 3.85 -26.49
N ARG A 378 27.80 3.77 -25.20
CA ARG A 378 28.29 2.73 -24.30
C ARG A 378 27.89 1.33 -24.73
N ALA A 379 26.63 1.14 -25.16
CA ALA A 379 26.19 -0.14 -25.66
C ALA A 379 26.93 -0.56 -26.92
N VAL A 380 27.17 0.36 -27.85
CA VAL A 380 27.96 0.13 -29.06
C VAL A 380 29.40 -0.26 -28.73
N GLU A 381 30.06 0.45 -27.80
CA GLU A 381 31.40 0.12 -27.33
C GLU A 381 31.48 -1.32 -26.84
N LEU A 382 30.55 -1.74 -25.96
CA LEU A 382 30.51 -3.10 -25.45
C LEU A 382 30.21 -4.15 -26.54
N ILE A 383 29.34 -3.81 -27.49
CA ILE A 383 29.07 -4.72 -28.63
C ILE A 383 30.32 -4.90 -29.48
N LEU A 384 31.05 -3.83 -29.79
CA LEU A 384 32.30 -3.92 -30.57
C LEU A 384 33.40 -4.72 -29.81
N GLU A 385 33.42 -4.64 -28.49
CA GLU A 385 34.31 -5.47 -27.66
C GLU A 385 33.96 -6.97 -27.78
N LEU A 386 32.65 -7.31 -27.70
CA LEU A 386 32.19 -8.72 -27.72
C LEU A 386 31.97 -9.29 -29.12
N CYS A 387 31.78 -8.43 -30.13
CA CYS A 387 31.60 -8.78 -31.53
C CYS A 387 32.58 -7.98 -32.41
N PRO A 388 33.88 -8.37 -32.49
CA PRO A 388 34.90 -7.57 -33.19
C PRO A 388 34.67 -7.40 -34.70
N ASN A 389 33.79 -8.18 -35.30
CA ASN A 389 33.45 -8.10 -36.73
C ASN A 389 32.17 -7.26 -36.97
N ALA A 390 31.58 -6.70 -35.92
CA ALA A 390 30.42 -5.88 -36.06
C ALA A 390 30.70 -4.57 -36.78
N VAL A 391 29.74 -4.11 -37.60
CA VAL A 391 29.80 -2.86 -38.34
C VAL A 391 28.69 -1.95 -37.85
N VAL A 392 29.07 -0.74 -37.43
CA VAL A 392 28.16 0.23 -36.84
C VAL A 392 27.78 1.28 -37.88
N GLU A 393 26.47 1.53 -38.02
CA GLU A 393 25.95 2.67 -38.81
C GLU A 393 25.76 3.89 -37.91
N SER A 394 25.74 5.08 -38.51
CA SER A 394 25.44 6.33 -37.79
C SER A 394 24.10 6.29 -37.11
N SER A 395 24.00 6.82 -35.92
CA SER A 395 22.74 6.93 -35.20
C SER A 395 21.76 7.88 -35.89
N VAL A 396 20.48 7.59 -35.84
CA VAL A 396 19.40 8.40 -36.39
C VAL A 396 18.29 8.56 -35.38
N GLY A 397 17.69 9.74 -35.34
CA GLY A 397 16.55 9.96 -34.44
C GLY A 397 16.27 11.42 -34.17
N ILE A 398 15.34 11.63 -33.26
CA ILE A 398 14.89 12.95 -32.81
C ILE A 398 15.31 13.12 -31.35
N VAL A 399 16.19 14.08 -31.08
CA VAL A 399 16.63 14.43 -29.71
C VAL A 399 16.40 15.90 -29.48
N LYS A 400 15.54 16.22 -28.55
CA LYS A 400 15.30 17.57 -28.04
C LYS A 400 16.08 17.73 -26.75
N LYS A 401 17.17 18.49 -26.80
CA LYS A 401 17.98 18.75 -25.60
C LYS A 401 17.12 19.42 -24.53
N GLU A 402 17.23 18.95 -23.31
CA GLU A 402 16.67 19.62 -22.12
C GLU A 402 17.70 20.59 -21.57
N GLU A 403 17.28 21.81 -21.28
CA GLU A 403 18.12 22.78 -20.60
C GLU A 403 18.10 22.56 -19.08
N GLU A 404 19.23 22.83 -18.45
CA GLU A 404 19.34 22.75 -16.98
C GLU A 404 18.43 23.80 -16.34
N LYS A 405 17.68 23.39 -15.32
CA LYS A 405 16.89 24.33 -14.51
C LYS A 405 17.80 25.21 -13.67
N VAL A 406 17.45 26.46 -13.54
CA VAL A 406 18.17 27.41 -12.70
C VAL A 406 17.33 27.77 -11.49
N VAL A 407 17.90 27.60 -10.30
CA VAL A 407 17.26 27.95 -9.02
C VAL A 407 18.12 28.96 -8.30
N GLU A 408 17.58 30.14 -8.01
CA GLU A 408 18.26 31.20 -7.26
C GLU A 408 17.92 31.10 -5.78
N ILE A 409 18.93 31.11 -4.90
CA ILE A 409 18.77 31.00 -3.46
C ILE A 409 19.86 31.81 -2.76
N THR A 410 19.69 32.14 -1.48
CA THR A 410 20.72 32.80 -0.68
C THR A 410 21.17 31.92 0.47
N THR A 411 22.43 32.07 0.88
CA THR A 411 22.97 31.43 2.10
C THR A 411 22.12 31.72 3.32
N SER A 412 21.68 32.96 3.49
CA SER A 412 20.80 33.35 4.59
C SER A 412 19.42 32.68 4.55
N TYR A 413 18.85 32.44 3.35
CA TYR A 413 17.60 31.69 3.22
C TYR A 413 17.74 30.24 3.71
N ILE A 414 18.79 29.54 3.27
CA ILE A 414 19.08 28.17 3.69
C ILE A 414 19.24 28.09 5.20
N ASN A 415 20.12 28.93 5.76
CA ASN A 415 20.39 28.95 7.19
C ASN A 415 19.16 29.27 8.05
N ASN A 416 18.34 30.24 7.62
CA ASN A 416 17.09 30.60 8.34
C ASN A 416 16.05 29.48 8.24
N TYR A 417 15.96 28.78 7.10
CA TYR A 417 15.01 27.69 6.92
C TYR A 417 15.36 26.48 7.78
N LEU A 418 16.64 26.15 7.86
CA LEU A 418 17.15 25.00 8.61
C LEU A 418 17.40 25.32 10.11
N GLY A 419 17.53 26.58 10.47
CA GLY A 419 17.90 27.00 11.83
C GLY A 419 19.36 26.69 12.18
N ILE A 420 20.25 26.75 11.20
CA ILE A 420 21.70 26.49 11.32
C ILE A 420 22.52 27.68 10.83
N THR A 421 23.84 27.54 10.87
CA THR A 421 24.75 28.58 10.37
C THR A 421 25.87 27.89 9.58
N LEU A 422 25.68 27.74 8.27
CA LEU A 422 26.66 27.29 7.31
C LEU A 422 27.23 28.50 6.57
N SER A 423 28.52 28.44 6.23
CA SER A 423 29.14 29.41 5.33
C SER A 423 28.68 29.19 3.88
N THR A 424 28.87 30.18 3.04
CA THR A 424 28.56 30.05 1.61
C THR A 424 29.43 28.96 0.96
N GLU A 425 30.68 28.84 1.36
CA GLU A 425 31.61 27.84 0.86
C GLU A 425 31.18 26.42 1.21
N GLU A 426 30.69 26.18 2.44
CA GLU A 426 30.19 24.86 2.85
C GLU A 426 28.97 24.45 2.02
N ILE A 427 28.02 25.39 1.80
CA ILE A 427 26.85 25.13 0.98
C ILE A 427 27.22 24.85 -0.48
N VAL A 428 28.13 25.63 -1.03
CA VAL A 428 28.64 25.42 -2.41
C VAL A 428 29.34 24.08 -2.53
N THR A 429 30.18 23.72 -1.58
CA THR A 429 30.87 22.41 -1.57
C THR A 429 29.89 21.24 -1.59
N ILE A 430 28.80 21.34 -0.82
CA ILE A 430 27.75 20.32 -0.79
C ILE A 430 27.06 20.22 -2.17
N LEU A 431 26.64 21.34 -2.75
CA LEU A 431 25.93 21.36 -4.01
C LEU A 431 26.81 20.93 -5.19
N GLU A 432 28.08 21.37 -5.23
CA GLU A 432 29.05 20.95 -6.23
C GLU A 432 29.43 19.47 -6.07
N GLY A 433 29.47 18.95 -4.84
CA GLY A 433 29.64 17.52 -4.56
C GLY A 433 28.54 16.67 -5.21
N LEU A 434 27.31 17.19 -5.30
CA LEU A 434 26.21 16.59 -6.04
C LEU A 434 26.28 16.86 -7.56
N SER A 435 27.38 17.47 -8.03
CA SER A 435 27.61 17.87 -9.43
C SER A 435 26.60 18.89 -9.94
N PHE A 436 26.14 19.81 -9.07
CA PHE A 436 25.43 21.00 -9.49
C PHE A 436 26.45 22.09 -9.84
N THR A 437 26.10 22.95 -10.76
CA THR A 437 26.96 24.13 -11.07
C THR A 437 26.46 25.32 -10.28
N VAL A 438 27.32 25.95 -9.48
CA VAL A 438 26.94 27.05 -8.60
C VAL A 438 27.72 28.31 -8.95
N GLU A 439 27.00 29.39 -9.32
CA GLU A 439 27.59 30.73 -9.50
C GLU A 439 27.31 31.57 -8.25
N VAL A 440 28.37 32.11 -7.66
CA VAL A 440 28.28 32.84 -6.37
C VAL A 440 28.46 34.33 -6.57
N THR A 441 27.55 35.15 -6.02
CA THR A 441 27.68 36.60 -5.95
C THR A 441 27.31 37.08 -4.54
N GLY A 442 28.29 37.20 -3.67
CA GLY A 442 28.08 37.48 -2.24
C GLY A 442 27.31 36.36 -1.56
N GLU A 443 26.13 36.62 -1.03
CA GLU A 443 25.24 35.57 -0.47
C GLU A 443 24.32 34.90 -1.49
N ASN A 444 24.26 35.44 -2.70
CA ASN A 444 23.37 34.92 -3.74
C ASN A 444 24.04 33.76 -4.46
N LEU A 445 23.31 32.66 -4.58
CA LEU A 445 23.69 31.43 -5.28
C LEU A 445 22.74 31.23 -6.47
N VAL A 446 23.29 31.11 -7.65
CA VAL A 446 22.59 30.71 -8.87
C VAL A 446 22.98 29.28 -9.16
N VAL A 447 22.06 28.35 -8.89
CA VAL A 447 22.32 26.92 -8.97
C VAL A 447 21.72 26.36 -10.26
N LYS A 448 22.57 25.80 -11.13
CA LYS A 448 22.14 25.05 -12.32
C LYS A 448 21.99 23.59 -11.91
N VAL A 449 20.79 23.09 -12.08
CA VAL A 449 20.40 21.72 -11.69
C VAL A 449 20.58 20.79 -12.88
N PRO A 450 21.39 19.72 -12.78
CA PRO A 450 21.57 18.77 -13.88
C PRO A 450 20.26 18.05 -14.23
N THR A 451 20.08 17.76 -15.52
CA THR A 451 18.81 17.22 -16.04
C THR A 451 18.43 15.86 -15.49
N ARG A 452 19.36 15.11 -14.91
CA ARG A 452 19.11 13.87 -14.17
C ARG A 452 18.33 14.06 -12.87
N ARG A 453 18.22 15.32 -12.35
CA ARG A 453 17.50 15.67 -11.11
C ARG A 453 16.22 16.45 -11.44
N PRO A 454 15.21 15.79 -12.02
CA PRO A 454 13.95 16.43 -12.36
C PRO A 454 13.12 16.86 -11.14
N ASP A 455 13.41 16.29 -9.98
CA ASP A 455 12.79 16.53 -8.67
C ASP A 455 13.12 17.92 -8.12
N ILE A 456 14.25 18.51 -8.50
CA ILE A 456 14.68 19.82 -8.00
C ILE A 456 14.18 20.94 -8.90
N SER A 457 13.34 21.80 -8.33
CA SER A 457 12.70 22.88 -9.09
C SER A 457 12.47 24.18 -8.29
N ILE A 458 12.50 24.11 -6.99
CA ILE A 458 12.26 25.24 -6.09
C ILE A 458 13.37 25.37 -5.03
N LYS A 459 13.40 26.48 -4.30
CA LYS A 459 14.40 26.77 -3.26
C LYS A 459 14.43 25.72 -2.16
N GLN A 460 13.28 25.20 -1.79
CA GLN A 460 13.14 24.19 -0.74
C GLN A 460 13.81 22.88 -1.09
N ASP A 461 13.79 22.50 -2.38
CA ASP A 461 14.49 21.30 -2.85
C ASP A 461 16.01 21.43 -2.65
N LEU A 462 16.57 22.63 -2.89
CA LEU A 462 18.00 22.88 -2.61
C LEU A 462 18.31 22.90 -1.11
N VAL A 463 17.38 23.37 -0.28
CA VAL A 463 17.51 23.30 1.18
C VAL A 463 17.56 21.84 1.64
N GLU A 464 16.73 20.97 1.06
CA GLU A 464 16.74 19.53 1.33
C GLU A 464 18.09 18.89 0.94
N GLU A 465 18.60 19.22 -0.24
CA GLU A 465 19.92 18.72 -0.69
C GLU A 465 21.04 19.10 0.28
N VAL A 466 21.05 20.36 0.74
CA VAL A 466 22.06 20.81 1.70
C VAL A 466 21.96 20.06 3.01
N ILE A 467 20.75 19.94 3.60
CA ILE A 467 20.63 19.32 4.93
C ILE A 467 20.87 17.82 4.91
N ARG A 468 20.44 17.10 3.86
CA ARG A 468 20.63 15.64 3.80
C ARG A 468 22.12 15.27 3.69
N ILE A 469 22.92 16.06 2.96
CA ILE A 469 24.38 15.83 2.85
C ILE A 469 25.12 16.37 4.07
N TYR A 470 24.71 17.53 4.61
CA TYR A 470 25.24 18.03 5.88
C TYR A 470 24.98 17.07 7.03
N GLY A 471 23.83 16.40 7.02
CA GLY A 471 23.38 15.39 7.98
C GLY A 471 22.37 15.95 8.98
N TYR A 472 21.19 15.33 9.05
CA TYR A 472 20.13 15.66 9.98
C TYR A 472 20.56 15.55 11.45
N ASP A 473 21.52 14.68 11.75
CA ASP A 473 22.04 14.50 13.12
C ASP A 473 22.78 15.73 13.64
N ASN A 474 23.22 16.61 12.75
CA ASN A 474 23.87 17.88 13.11
C ASN A 474 22.87 18.99 13.47
N LEU A 475 21.56 18.74 13.31
CA LEU A 475 20.53 19.69 13.71
C LEU A 475 20.28 19.65 15.22
N ALA A 476 20.41 20.80 15.87
CA ALA A 476 20.07 20.92 17.27
C ALA A 476 18.55 20.90 17.46
N SER A 477 18.07 20.02 18.36
CA SER A 477 16.65 20.04 18.75
C SER A 477 16.32 21.32 19.48
N THR A 478 15.36 22.09 18.97
CA THR A 478 14.92 23.34 19.57
C THR A 478 13.41 23.34 19.81
N LEU A 479 12.97 24.09 20.81
CA LEU A 479 11.53 24.31 21.03
C LEU A 479 11.01 25.32 20.00
N PRO A 480 9.79 25.11 19.46
CA PRO A 480 9.17 26.06 18.58
C PRO A 480 9.03 27.45 19.24
N LYS A 481 9.41 28.50 18.51
CA LYS A 481 9.20 29.90 18.96
C LYS A 481 7.90 30.37 18.32
N PHE A 482 6.89 30.62 19.15
CA PHE A 482 5.61 31.15 18.68
C PHE A 482 5.55 32.65 18.96
N SER A 483 5.15 33.42 17.97
CA SER A 483 4.88 34.87 18.13
C SER A 483 3.60 35.13 18.91
N LYS A 484 2.70 34.18 18.98
CA LYS A 484 1.43 34.23 19.74
C LYS A 484 1.13 32.88 20.36
N THR A 485 0.71 32.93 21.63
CA THR A 485 0.18 31.71 22.28
C THR A 485 -1.22 31.44 21.76
N THR A 486 -1.42 30.36 21.08
CA THR A 486 -2.77 29.88 20.70
C THR A 486 -3.31 29.00 21.81
N LYS A 487 -4.53 29.31 22.27
CA LYS A 487 -5.23 28.47 23.24
C LYS A 487 -5.68 27.19 22.53
N GLY A 488 -4.98 26.10 22.80
CA GLY A 488 -5.41 24.77 22.33
C GLY A 488 -6.67 24.30 23.05
N GLY A 489 -7.36 23.32 22.50
CA GLY A 489 -8.52 22.70 23.12
C GLY A 489 -9.32 21.86 22.17
N LEU A 490 -10.21 21.04 22.71
CA LEU A 490 -11.14 20.26 21.91
C LEU A 490 -12.28 21.15 21.40
N THR A 491 -12.75 20.89 20.19
CA THR A 491 -14.02 21.43 19.71
C THR A 491 -15.17 20.90 20.57
N TYR A 492 -16.34 21.52 20.45
CA TYR A 492 -17.52 21.03 21.16
C TYR A 492 -17.85 19.57 20.82
N SER A 493 -17.88 19.25 19.54
CA SER A 493 -18.15 17.87 19.06
C SER A 493 -17.10 16.88 19.60
N GLN A 494 -15.83 17.17 19.51
CA GLN A 494 -14.77 16.30 20.03
C GLN A 494 -14.91 16.06 21.55
N ARG A 495 -15.33 17.10 22.29
CA ARG A 495 -15.56 16.99 23.73
C ARG A 495 -16.77 16.09 24.02
N MET A 496 -17.86 16.26 23.27
CA MET A 496 -19.07 15.44 23.44
C MET A 496 -18.80 13.96 23.11
N VAL A 497 -18.11 13.68 22.03
CA VAL A 497 -17.71 12.30 21.67
C VAL A 497 -16.85 11.67 22.78
N ARG A 498 -15.89 12.40 23.33
CA ARG A 498 -15.05 11.89 24.44
C ARG A 498 -15.87 11.65 25.70
N ASP A 499 -16.79 12.57 26.00
CA ASP A 499 -17.68 12.49 27.17
C ASP A 499 -18.64 11.31 27.06
N LEU A 500 -19.29 11.13 25.90
CA LEU A 500 -20.15 9.98 25.65
C LEU A 500 -19.42 8.64 25.80
N ARG A 501 -18.20 8.52 25.27
CA ARG A 501 -17.38 7.31 25.48
C ARG A 501 -17.14 7.05 26.98
N ALA A 502 -16.81 8.07 27.73
CA ALA A 502 -16.59 7.94 29.19
C ALA A 502 -17.87 7.54 29.91
N VAL A 503 -19.01 8.12 29.55
CA VAL A 503 -20.33 7.77 30.11
C VAL A 503 -20.65 6.32 29.82
N TYR A 504 -20.56 5.87 28.57
CA TYR A 504 -20.85 4.47 28.23
C TYR A 504 -19.88 3.48 28.88
N ALA A 505 -18.60 3.83 28.99
CA ALA A 505 -17.65 3.03 29.74
C ALA A 505 -18.08 2.86 31.22
N SER A 506 -18.60 3.92 31.84
CA SER A 506 -19.12 3.87 33.21
C SER A 506 -20.40 3.00 33.36
N LEU A 507 -21.16 2.82 32.28
CA LEU A 507 -22.30 1.93 32.18
C LEU A 507 -21.92 0.47 31.86
N GLY A 508 -20.65 0.17 31.74
CA GLY A 508 -20.12 -1.16 31.48
C GLY A 508 -20.05 -1.55 30.00
N PHE A 509 -20.08 -0.60 29.09
CA PHE A 509 -19.83 -0.86 27.67
C PHE A 509 -18.33 -0.94 27.36
N ASN A 510 -18.00 -1.81 26.43
CA ASN A 510 -16.70 -1.86 25.80
C ASN A 510 -16.74 -1.09 24.49
N ASP A 511 -15.84 -0.11 24.33
CA ASP A 511 -15.67 0.62 23.07
C ASP A 511 -14.99 -0.29 22.05
N THR A 512 -15.56 -0.37 20.85
CA THR A 512 -15.07 -1.20 19.75
C THR A 512 -14.67 -0.36 18.56
N ILE A 513 -13.74 -0.88 17.79
CA ILE A 513 -13.30 -0.29 16.52
C ILE A 513 -13.35 -1.39 15.47
N ASN A 514 -14.33 -1.30 14.58
CA ASN A 514 -14.47 -2.23 13.46
C ASN A 514 -13.98 -1.61 12.16
N TYR A 515 -13.69 -2.45 11.17
CA TYR A 515 -13.29 -1.99 9.85
C TYR A 515 -14.37 -1.13 9.19
N SER A 516 -13.94 -0.06 8.53
CA SER A 516 -14.82 0.75 7.67
C SER A 516 -15.13 0.06 6.34
N LEU A 517 -14.32 -0.90 5.94
CA LEU A 517 -14.55 -1.74 4.77
C LEU A 517 -15.21 -3.04 5.21
N VAL A 518 -16.30 -3.39 4.53
CA VAL A 518 -17.10 -4.60 4.73
C VAL A 518 -17.36 -5.27 3.38
N SER A 519 -18.05 -6.40 3.37
CA SER A 519 -18.52 -6.99 2.12
C SER A 519 -19.58 -6.10 1.45
N GLU A 520 -19.79 -6.28 0.16
CA GLU A 520 -20.78 -5.50 -0.58
C GLU A 520 -22.21 -5.72 -0.05
N GLU A 521 -22.49 -6.91 0.47
CA GLU A 521 -23.78 -7.27 1.06
C GLU A 521 -24.00 -6.57 2.41
N GLU A 522 -22.99 -6.64 3.30
CA GLU A 522 -23.06 -6.01 4.62
C GLU A 522 -23.13 -4.48 4.57
N ALA A 523 -22.60 -3.87 3.49
CA ALA A 523 -22.46 -2.42 3.40
C ALA A 523 -23.80 -1.66 3.55
N THR A 524 -24.92 -2.26 3.15
CA THR A 524 -26.25 -1.66 3.18
C THR A 524 -27.21 -2.34 4.17
N GLU A 525 -26.72 -3.32 4.94
CA GLU A 525 -27.53 -3.92 5.99
C GLU A 525 -27.83 -2.91 7.11
N TYR A 526 -29.03 -2.95 7.65
CA TYR A 526 -29.50 -2.08 8.73
C TYR A 526 -29.50 -0.58 8.42
N THR A 527 -29.53 -0.20 7.15
CA THR A 527 -29.66 1.21 6.74
C THR A 527 -31.13 1.63 6.69
N LEU A 528 -31.40 2.86 7.12
CA LEU A 528 -32.77 3.43 7.07
C LEU A 528 -33.10 4.08 5.73
N GLU A 529 -32.13 4.33 4.90
CA GLU A 529 -32.24 4.97 3.60
C GLU A 529 -31.29 4.29 2.61
N ASP A 530 -31.69 4.22 1.36
CA ASP A 530 -30.86 3.70 0.29
C ASP A 530 -29.88 4.76 -0.20
N HIS A 531 -28.61 4.45 -0.13
CA HIS A 531 -27.53 5.26 -0.66
C HIS A 531 -26.66 4.43 -1.60
N HIS A 532 -26.01 5.10 -2.55
CA HIS A 532 -25.05 4.43 -3.42
C HIS A 532 -23.89 3.85 -2.60
N LYS A 533 -23.51 2.63 -2.95
CA LYS A 533 -22.36 1.96 -2.36
C LYS A 533 -21.06 2.59 -2.88
N VAL A 534 -20.05 2.64 -2.05
CA VAL A 534 -18.70 3.09 -2.42
C VAL A 534 -17.79 1.88 -2.34
N ARG A 535 -17.42 1.33 -3.49
CA ARG A 535 -16.57 0.16 -3.61
C ARG A 535 -15.15 0.56 -3.97
N LEU A 536 -14.14 -0.13 -3.43
CA LEU A 536 -12.75 0.03 -3.82
C LEU A 536 -12.52 -0.50 -5.23
N LEU A 537 -11.69 0.19 -6.02
CA LEU A 537 -11.32 -0.25 -7.37
C LEU A 537 -10.58 -1.59 -7.38
N MET A 538 -9.69 -1.79 -6.39
CA MET A 538 -8.90 -3.01 -6.23
C MET A 538 -8.91 -3.43 -4.76
N PRO A 539 -9.96 -4.11 -4.29
CA PRO A 539 -10.02 -4.58 -2.91
C PRO A 539 -9.04 -5.74 -2.70
N MET A 540 -8.38 -5.81 -1.55
CA MET A 540 -7.52 -6.93 -1.20
C MET A 540 -8.31 -8.24 -1.01
N THR A 541 -9.56 -8.12 -0.51
CA THR A 541 -10.50 -9.24 -0.33
C THR A 541 -11.91 -8.76 -0.59
N GLU A 542 -12.80 -9.64 -1.03
CA GLU A 542 -14.22 -9.32 -1.24
C GLU A 542 -14.93 -8.98 0.08
N THR A 543 -14.47 -9.53 1.19
CA THR A 543 -15.01 -9.25 2.53
C THR A 543 -14.68 -7.84 3.04
N HIS A 544 -13.77 -7.11 2.39
CA HIS A 544 -13.35 -5.75 2.73
C HIS A 544 -13.27 -4.88 1.47
N SER A 545 -14.34 -4.90 0.68
CA SER A 545 -14.38 -4.26 -0.64
C SER A 545 -15.16 -2.95 -0.69
N THR A 546 -16.07 -2.72 0.27
CA THR A 546 -17.08 -1.66 0.19
C THR A 546 -17.14 -0.89 1.52
N LEU A 547 -17.28 0.42 1.46
CA LEU A 547 -17.43 1.26 2.64
C LEU A 547 -18.80 1.06 3.30
N ARG A 548 -18.82 0.88 4.63
CA ARG A 548 -20.02 0.65 5.45
C ARG A 548 -20.95 1.86 5.50
N GLN A 549 -22.27 1.62 5.49
CA GLN A 549 -23.30 2.61 5.67
C GLN A 549 -23.99 2.51 7.04
N SER A 550 -23.67 1.48 7.83
CA SER A 550 -24.11 1.25 9.21
C SER A 550 -22.94 0.67 10.02
N LEU A 551 -22.96 0.87 11.34
CA LEU A 551 -22.01 0.27 12.29
C LEU A 551 -22.50 -1.10 12.78
N VAL A 552 -23.81 -1.39 12.64
CA VAL A 552 -24.46 -2.59 13.20
C VAL A 552 -23.84 -3.89 12.68
N PRO A 553 -23.56 -4.10 11.38
CA PRO A 553 -22.95 -5.35 10.92
C PRO A 553 -21.62 -5.64 11.61
N GLY A 554 -20.75 -4.64 11.72
CA GLY A 554 -19.46 -4.77 12.41
C GLY A 554 -19.62 -5.13 13.90
N LEU A 555 -20.59 -4.51 14.58
CA LEU A 555 -20.91 -4.84 15.98
C LEU A 555 -21.43 -6.25 16.13
N LEU A 556 -22.34 -6.71 15.24
CA LEU A 556 -22.87 -8.08 15.29
C LEU A 556 -21.78 -9.12 15.02
N ASN A 557 -20.84 -8.85 14.10
CA ASN A 557 -19.68 -9.69 13.87
C ASN A 557 -18.79 -9.76 15.13
N THR A 558 -18.63 -8.64 15.83
CA THR A 558 -17.87 -8.59 17.09
C THR A 558 -18.60 -9.35 18.20
N VAL A 559 -19.92 -9.27 18.31
CA VAL A 559 -20.72 -10.09 19.24
C VAL A 559 -20.56 -11.57 18.90
N GLN A 560 -20.70 -11.96 17.65
CA GLN A 560 -20.51 -13.34 17.19
C GLN A 560 -19.13 -13.89 17.57
N TYR A 561 -18.07 -13.12 17.31
CA TYR A 561 -16.71 -13.48 17.67
C TYR A 561 -16.54 -13.79 19.16
N ASN A 562 -17.13 -12.94 20.01
CA ASN A 562 -17.02 -13.09 21.47
C ASN A 562 -17.93 -14.20 22.01
N VAL A 563 -19.15 -14.35 21.51
CA VAL A 563 -20.08 -15.43 21.90
C VAL A 563 -19.47 -16.79 21.55
N ALA A 564 -18.85 -16.95 20.39
CA ALA A 564 -18.16 -18.18 20.00
C ALA A 564 -17.00 -18.52 20.99
N ARG A 565 -16.48 -17.49 21.69
CA ARG A 565 -15.46 -17.65 22.75
C ARG A 565 -16.01 -17.66 24.17
N LYS A 566 -17.32 -17.96 24.27
CA LYS A 566 -18.05 -18.14 25.53
C LYS A 566 -18.26 -16.86 26.35
N GLN A 567 -18.04 -15.69 25.77
CA GLN A 567 -18.45 -14.41 26.37
C GLN A 567 -19.92 -14.16 25.98
N LYS A 568 -20.84 -14.38 26.93
CA LYS A 568 -22.29 -14.35 26.64
C LYS A 568 -22.95 -13.03 26.94
N ASP A 569 -22.43 -12.29 27.91
CA ASP A 569 -22.98 -11.04 28.39
C ASP A 569 -22.12 -9.90 27.87
N LEU A 570 -22.62 -9.20 26.86
CA LEU A 570 -21.86 -8.20 26.13
C LEU A 570 -22.64 -6.89 26.00
N LYS A 571 -21.96 -5.78 26.26
CA LYS A 571 -22.40 -4.42 25.94
C LYS A 571 -21.30 -3.77 25.14
N LEU A 572 -21.48 -3.66 23.83
CA LEU A 572 -20.52 -3.11 22.89
C LEU A 572 -21.00 -1.77 22.37
N LEU A 573 -20.09 -0.82 22.26
CA LEU A 573 -20.32 0.52 21.70
C LEU A 573 -19.35 0.77 20.56
N GLU A 574 -19.79 1.40 19.51
CA GLU A 574 -18.92 2.00 18.50
C GLU A 574 -19.38 3.42 18.17
N ILE A 575 -18.45 4.36 18.20
CA ILE A 575 -18.63 5.69 17.63
C ILE A 575 -17.70 5.79 16.43
N GLY A 576 -18.28 5.72 15.24
CA GLY A 576 -17.53 5.60 13.99
C GLY A 576 -18.21 6.33 12.83
N ARG A 577 -17.47 6.47 11.73
CA ARG A 577 -18.01 7.05 10.49
C ARG A 577 -18.66 5.99 9.62
N VAL A 578 -19.74 6.41 8.98
CA VAL A 578 -20.41 5.72 7.88
C VAL A 578 -20.35 6.58 6.62
N PHE A 579 -20.49 5.95 5.46
CA PHE A 579 -20.16 6.58 4.18
C PHE A 579 -21.30 6.44 3.18
N PHE A 580 -21.78 7.55 2.66
CA PHE A 580 -22.90 7.59 1.73
C PHE A 580 -22.46 8.13 0.37
N GLY A 581 -22.43 7.26 -0.65
CA GLY A 581 -22.08 7.63 -2.01
C GLY A 581 -23.16 8.46 -2.69
N SER A 582 -22.77 9.35 -3.59
CA SER A 582 -23.68 10.17 -4.41
C SER A 582 -24.11 9.49 -5.70
N GLY A 583 -23.43 8.39 -6.11
CA GLY A 583 -23.57 7.75 -7.41
C GLY A 583 -22.67 8.33 -8.50
N ASP A 584 -21.86 9.33 -8.19
CA ASP A 584 -20.79 9.85 -9.03
C ASP A 584 -19.44 9.53 -8.39
N ASP A 585 -18.63 8.71 -9.04
CA ASP A 585 -17.33 8.26 -8.55
C ASP A 585 -16.29 9.39 -8.42
N ASN A 586 -16.54 10.55 -9.01
CA ASN A 586 -15.69 11.72 -8.88
C ASN A 586 -16.01 12.57 -7.63
N ILE A 587 -17.11 12.26 -6.93
CA ILE A 587 -17.55 13.00 -5.74
C ILE A 587 -17.22 12.17 -4.50
N GLN A 588 -16.50 12.77 -3.56
CA GLN A 588 -16.21 12.15 -2.27
C GLN A 588 -17.50 11.76 -1.55
N PRO A 589 -17.59 10.57 -0.95
CA PRO A 589 -18.76 10.15 -0.20
C PRO A 589 -19.00 11.08 1.00
N LYS A 590 -20.27 11.25 1.36
CA LYS A 590 -20.62 11.95 2.58
C LYS A 590 -20.27 11.09 3.79
N GLU A 591 -19.37 11.56 4.61
CA GLU A 591 -19.00 10.94 5.88
C GLU A 591 -19.89 11.48 7.01
N THR A 592 -20.49 10.59 7.79
CA THR A 592 -21.33 10.97 8.93
C THR A 592 -20.93 10.18 10.16
N LEU A 593 -20.81 10.84 11.30
CA LEU A 593 -20.47 10.19 12.56
C LEU A 593 -21.73 9.56 13.18
N TYR A 594 -21.69 8.26 13.42
CA TYR A 594 -22.75 7.50 14.07
C TYR A 594 -22.28 6.99 15.42
N LEU A 595 -23.25 6.80 16.32
CA LEU A 595 -23.10 6.04 17.55
C LEU A 595 -24.01 4.83 17.45
N SER A 596 -23.44 3.66 17.64
CA SER A 596 -24.19 2.40 17.64
C SER A 596 -23.78 1.52 18.81
N ALA A 597 -24.68 0.69 19.28
CA ALA A 597 -24.40 -0.29 20.32
C ALA A 597 -25.07 -1.62 20.03
N ALA A 598 -24.45 -2.70 20.52
CA ALA A 598 -25.03 -4.04 20.52
C ALA A 598 -24.96 -4.63 21.92
N LEU A 599 -26.08 -5.18 22.39
CA LEU A 599 -26.25 -5.71 23.73
C LEU A 599 -26.84 -7.11 23.65
N THR A 600 -26.27 -8.06 24.39
CA THR A 600 -26.75 -9.44 24.48
C THR A 600 -26.47 -10.04 25.85
N GLY A 601 -27.25 -11.03 26.26
CA GLY A 601 -27.08 -11.75 27.51
C GLY A 601 -27.87 -11.18 28.70
N GLU A 602 -27.27 -11.16 29.87
CA GLU A 602 -27.88 -10.70 31.10
C GLU A 602 -27.41 -9.29 31.46
N GLU A 603 -28.35 -8.44 31.88
CA GLU A 603 -28.00 -7.08 32.32
C GLU A 603 -27.30 -7.11 33.68
N ARG A 604 -27.80 -7.95 34.59
CA ARG A 604 -27.25 -8.22 35.90
C ARG A 604 -27.30 -9.71 36.20
N ALA A 605 -26.19 -10.28 36.57
CA ALA A 605 -26.11 -11.64 37.06
C ALA A 605 -25.41 -11.67 38.43
N THR A 606 -26.15 -11.87 39.50
CA THR A 606 -25.55 -12.03 40.81
C THR A 606 -25.58 -13.52 41.20
N LYS A 607 -24.54 -14.23 40.85
CA LYS A 607 -24.47 -15.71 40.97
C LYS A 607 -24.76 -16.25 42.36
N TRP A 608 -24.32 -15.54 43.43
CA TRP A 608 -24.53 -15.98 44.77
C TRP A 608 -25.93 -15.66 45.28
N LEU A 609 -26.61 -14.60 44.81
CA LEU A 609 -27.99 -14.28 45.11
C LEU A 609 -29.00 -15.05 44.20
N LYS A 610 -28.48 -15.66 43.13
CA LYS A 610 -29.26 -16.30 42.06
C LYS A 610 -30.28 -15.34 41.43
N GLU A 611 -29.97 -14.07 41.42
CA GLU A 611 -30.75 -13.03 40.74
C GLU A 611 -30.12 -12.77 39.36
N SER A 612 -30.96 -12.85 38.33
CA SER A 612 -30.58 -12.40 36.99
C SER A 612 -31.72 -11.63 36.36
N SER A 613 -31.41 -10.57 35.66
CA SER A 613 -32.31 -9.85 34.78
C SER A 613 -31.81 -9.93 33.36
N SER A 614 -32.59 -10.44 32.45
CA SER A 614 -32.26 -10.49 31.04
C SER A 614 -32.36 -9.09 30.44
N LEU A 615 -31.47 -8.79 29.48
CA LEU A 615 -31.60 -7.63 28.65
C LEU A 615 -32.93 -7.69 27.85
N ASP A 616 -33.64 -6.58 27.81
CA ASP A 616 -34.85 -6.43 27.02
C ASP A 616 -34.80 -5.13 26.19
N PHE A 617 -35.87 -4.87 25.44
CA PHE A 617 -36.00 -3.65 24.63
C PHE A 617 -35.92 -2.38 25.49
N PHE A 618 -36.49 -2.39 26.67
CA PHE A 618 -36.56 -1.20 27.54
C PHE A 618 -35.20 -0.92 28.21
N ALA A 619 -34.47 -1.96 28.56
CA ALA A 619 -33.07 -1.82 29.03
C ALA A 619 -32.19 -1.20 27.93
N ALA A 620 -32.28 -1.70 26.70
CA ALA A 620 -31.56 -1.11 25.56
C ALA A 620 -31.98 0.33 25.29
N LYS A 621 -33.28 0.64 25.38
CA LYS A 621 -33.83 1.99 25.24
C LYS A 621 -33.28 2.93 26.33
N GLY A 622 -33.21 2.48 27.57
CA GLY A 622 -32.66 3.27 28.69
C GLY A 622 -31.19 3.63 28.43
N TYR A 623 -30.39 2.70 27.89
CA TYR A 623 -29.02 3.00 27.51
C TYR A 623 -28.92 4.00 26.35
N LEU A 624 -29.80 3.95 25.38
CA LEU A 624 -29.89 4.96 24.31
C LEU A 624 -30.27 6.33 24.86
N GLU A 625 -31.25 6.39 25.79
CA GLU A 625 -31.75 7.64 26.38
C GLU A 625 -30.65 8.40 27.14
N VAL A 626 -29.64 7.70 27.66
CA VAL A 626 -28.48 8.35 28.31
C VAL A 626 -27.77 9.36 27.39
N VAL A 627 -27.76 9.13 26.07
CA VAL A 627 -27.19 10.10 25.10
C VAL A 627 -27.97 11.40 25.11
N PHE A 628 -29.30 11.26 25.07
CA PHE A 628 -30.21 12.42 24.98
C PHE A 628 -30.25 13.20 26.27
N ASP A 629 -30.30 12.50 27.42
CA ASP A 629 -30.20 13.12 28.74
C ASP A 629 -28.87 13.91 28.87
N ARG A 630 -27.76 13.26 28.52
CA ARG A 630 -26.44 13.89 28.60
C ARG A 630 -26.31 15.14 27.73
N LEU A 631 -27.01 15.19 26.62
CA LEU A 631 -27.00 16.29 25.66
C LEU A 631 -28.16 17.28 25.86
N GLY A 632 -29.07 17.02 26.85
CA GLY A 632 -30.22 17.87 27.17
C GLY A 632 -31.25 17.86 26.06
N LEU A 633 -31.52 16.70 25.45
CA LEU A 633 -32.43 16.52 24.31
C LEU A 633 -33.58 15.54 24.62
N ASP A 634 -33.65 14.99 25.80
CA ASP A 634 -34.62 13.96 26.23
C ASP A 634 -36.09 14.33 25.94
N GLU A 635 -36.49 15.57 26.22
CA GLU A 635 -37.83 16.07 25.94
C GLU A 635 -38.19 16.17 24.44
N LYS A 636 -37.17 16.14 23.56
CA LYS A 636 -37.36 16.28 22.11
C LYS A 636 -37.38 14.96 21.36
N VAL A 637 -37.06 13.86 22.04
CA VAL A 637 -36.91 12.55 21.42
C VAL A 637 -38.24 11.79 21.45
N THR A 638 -38.63 11.24 20.31
CA THR A 638 -39.80 10.38 20.19
C THR A 638 -39.45 9.08 19.47
N TYR A 639 -40.20 8.03 19.78
CA TYR A 639 -40.01 6.71 19.18
C TYR A 639 -41.30 6.35 18.40
N LYS A 640 -41.10 5.86 17.16
CA LYS A 640 -42.23 5.42 16.31
C LYS A 640 -42.03 3.98 15.91
N LYS A 641 -43.08 3.17 16.12
CA LYS A 641 -43.08 1.79 15.68
C LYS A 641 -42.89 1.72 14.17
N SER A 642 -41.93 0.92 13.72
CA SER A 642 -41.61 0.76 12.31
C SER A 642 -41.10 -0.66 12.01
N LYS A 643 -40.55 -0.89 10.84
CA LYS A 643 -39.98 -2.17 10.43
C LYS A 643 -38.67 -1.89 9.66
N LEU A 644 -37.67 -2.71 9.89
CA LEU A 644 -36.42 -2.72 9.13
C LEU A 644 -36.07 -4.18 8.87
N GLU A 645 -35.55 -4.47 7.70
CA GLU A 645 -35.06 -5.81 7.35
C GLU A 645 -33.94 -6.21 8.31
N GLY A 646 -33.88 -7.48 8.71
CA GLY A 646 -32.93 -7.94 9.72
C GLY A 646 -33.31 -7.66 11.18
N MET A 647 -34.40 -6.89 11.43
CA MET A 647 -34.89 -6.55 12.77
C MET A 647 -36.21 -7.26 13.12
N HIS A 648 -36.43 -7.46 14.41
CA HIS A 648 -37.65 -8.09 14.93
C HIS A 648 -38.92 -7.24 14.63
N PRO A 649 -39.94 -7.78 13.96
CA PRO A 649 -41.08 -6.99 13.46
C PRO A 649 -41.98 -6.34 14.54
N GLY A 650 -41.86 -6.79 15.79
CA GLY A 650 -42.65 -6.26 16.92
C GLY A 650 -41.80 -5.56 17.99
N ARG A 651 -40.49 -5.58 17.89
CA ARG A 651 -39.56 -4.97 18.86
C ARG A 651 -38.55 -4.09 18.14
N PHE A 652 -39.09 -3.14 17.37
CA PHE A 652 -38.31 -2.18 16.59
C PHE A 652 -38.99 -0.82 16.57
N ALA A 653 -38.23 0.23 16.76
CA ALA A 653 -38.69 1.60 16.64
C ALA A 653 -37.64 2.49 15.95
N GLU A 654 -38.12 3.38 15.11
CA GLU A 654 -37.33 4.51 14.63
C GLU A 654 -37.26 5.60 15.71
N VAL A 655 -36.13 6.30 15.78
CA VAL A 655 -35.86 7.37 16.74
C VAL A 655 -35.88 8.70 16.02
N TYR A 656 -36.67 9.64 16.56
CA TYR A 656 -36.82 10.98 16.04
C TYR A 656 -36.34 12.04 17.04
N LEU A 657 -35.72 13.08 16.56
CA LEU A 657 -35.43 14.30 17.30
C LEU A 657 -36.29 15.43 16.70
N GLY A 658 -37.34 15.81 17.39
CA GLY A 658 -38.41 16.58 16.79
C GLY A 658 -39.08 15.82 15.62
N GLU A 659 -39.03 16.41 14.43
CA GLU A 659 -39.59 15.75 13.22
C GLU A 659 -38.53 14.96 12.44
N LYS A 660 -37.26 15.10 12.80
CA LYS A 660 -36.14 14.51 12.06
C LYS A 660 -35.84 13.11 12.56
N ARG A 661 -35.88 12.12 11.65
CA ARG A 661 -35.42 10.77 11.95
C ARG A 661 -33.93 10.77 12.11
N ILE A 662 -33.43 10.29 13.26
CA ILE A 662 -32.00 10.27 13.61
C ILE A 662 -31.42 8.87 13.74
N GLY A 663 -32.27 7.82 13.77
CA GLY A 663 -31.78 6.46 13.91
C GLY A 663 -32.88 5.47 14.28
N PHE A 664 -32.47 4.37 14.91
CA PHE A 664 -33.37 3.29 15.32
C PHE A 664 -32.86 2.55 16.55
N ILE A 665 -33.74 1.76 17.14
CA ILE A 665 -33.50 0.80 18.20
C ILE A 665 -34.35 -0.43 18.00
N GLY A 666 -33.85 -1.63 18.26
CA GLY A 666 -34.64 -2.85 18.18
C GLY A 666 -33.86 -4.11 18.52
N GLU A 667 -34.62 -5.22 18.51
CA GLU A 667 -34.08 -6.57 18.60
C GLU A 667 -33.69 -7.07 17.21
N VAL A 668 -32.54 -7.69 17.08
CA VAL A 668 -32.14 -8.40 15.86
C VAL A 668 -33.11 -9.53 15.58
N HIS A 669 -33.50 -9.70 14.30
CA HIS A 669 -34.46 -10.73 13.92
C HIS A 669 -34.01 -12.11 14.40
N PRO A 670 -34.88 -12.95 15.03
CA PRO A 670 -34.47 -14.25 15.58
C PRO A 670 -33.80 -15.17 14.56
N GLN A 671 -34.23 -15.14 13.30
CA GLN A 671 -33.61 -15.93 12.23
C GLN A 671 -32.20 -15.44 11.88
N VAL A 672 -31.95 -14.12 11.95
CA VAL A 672 -30.64 -13.55 11.75
C VAL A 672 -29.73 -13.89 12.94
N ALA A 673 -30.24 -13.74 14.15
CA ALA A 673 -29.52 -14.12 15.37
C ALA A 673 -29.12 -15.61 15.35
N ASP A 674 -30.02 -16.50 14.95
CA ASP A 674 -29.76 -17.96 14.84
C ASP A 674 -28.70 -18.23 13.77
N LYS A 675 -28.81 -17.60 12.60
CA LYS A 675 -27.79 -17.72 11.52
C LYS A 675 -26.39 -17.30 11.98
N LEU A 676 -26.30 -16.26 12.81
CA LEU A 676 -25.05 -15.75 13.37
C LEU A 676 -24.64 -16.48 14.67
N GLY A 677 -25.44 -17.42 15.19
CA GLY A 677 -25.19 -18.11 16.44
C GLY A 677 -25.26 -17.20 17.68
N LEU A 678 -26.09 -16.16 17.62
CA LEU A 678 -26.29 -15.19 18.69
C LEU A 678 -27.50 -15.55 19.56
N ASN A 679 -27.45 -15.16 20.83
CA ASN A 679 -28.65 -15.05 21.68
C ASN A 679 -29.46 -13.83 21.27
N THR A 680 -30.58 -13.61 21.96
CA THR A 680 -31.35 -12.37 21.83
C THR A 680 -30.42 -11.17 21.95
N THR A 681 -30.36 -10.37 20.90
CA THR A 681 -29.43 -9.22 20.78
C THR A 681 -30.22 -7.97 20.42
N TYR A 682 -30.01 -6.92 21.17
CA TYR A 682 -30.56 -5.60 20.90
C TYR A 682 -29.49 -4.69 20.32
N VAL A 683 -29.89 -3.87 19.36
CA VAL A 683 -29.02 -2.87 18.77
C VAL A 683 -29.73 -1.52 18.71
N PHE A 684 -28.94 -0.46 18.80
CA PHE A 684 -29.42 0.87 18.42
C PHE A 684 -28.32 1.59 17.64
N GLU A 685 -28.74 2.44 16.76
CA GLU A 685 -27.85 3.27 15.95
C GLU A 685 -28.45 4.65 15.74
N ILE A 686 -27.67 5.72 15.95
CA ILE A 686 -28.09 7.10 15.77
C ILE A 686 -27.05 7.94 15.04
N ASN A 687 -27.50 8.89 14.24
CA ASN A 687 -26.69 9.91 13.63
C ASN A 687 -26.17 10.90 14.69
N LEU A 688 -24.96 10.69 15.17
CA LEU A 688 -24.40 11.46 16.27
C LEU A 688 -24.05 12.90 15.88
N ASP A 689 -23.65 13.14 14.61
CA ASP A 689 -23.39 14.51 14.14
C ASP A 689 -24.65 15.38 14.26
N GLU A 690 -25.80 14.81 13.90
CA GLU A 690 -27.09 15.49 13.99
C GLU A 690 -27.47 15.78 15.44
N VAL A 691 -27.36 14.76 16.29
CA VAL A 691 -27.68 14.88 17.73
C VAL A 691 -26.79 15.91 18.41
N ILE A 692 -25.48 15.90 18.15
CA ILE A 692 -24.54 16.88 18.70
C ILE A 692 -24.86 18.29 18.17
N SER A 693 -25.27 18.44 16.92
CA SER A 693 -25.57 19.75 16.34
C SER A 693 -26.74 20.45 17.05
N GLU A 694 -27.73 19.67 17.52
CA GLU A 694 -28.89 20.16 18.24
C GLU A 694 -28.63 20.39 19.75
N SER A 695 -27.55 19.82 20.29
CA SER A 695 -27.24 19.82 21.73
C SER A 695 -26.56 21.11 22.25
N LYS A 696 -26.60 22.21 21.51
CA LYS A 696 -25.89 23.46 21.85
C LYS A 696 -26.48 24.22 23.04
N VAL A 697 -27.46 23.66 23.73
CA VAL A 697 -28.15 24.33 24.85
C VAL A 697 -27.34 24.18 26.12
N LYS A 698 -27.01 25.31 26.73
CA LYS A 698 -26.42 25.31 28.07
C LYS A 698 -27.49 24.92 29.07
N PRO A 699 -27.19 24.05 30.07
CA PRO A 699 -28.12 23.76 31.15
C PRO A 699 -28.61 25.07 31.81
N LYS A 700 -29.89 25.16 31.97
CA LYS A 700 -30.51 26.30 32.65
C LYS A 700 -30.86 25.88 34.08
N TYR A 701 -30.32 26.64 35.04
CA TYR A 701 -30.69 26.41 36.45
C TYR A 701 -32.15 26.77 36.66
N GLU A 702 -32.89 25.88 37.30
CA GLU A 702 -34.24 26.12 37.82
C GLU A 702 -34.23 25.90 39.33
N GLU A 703 -34.86 26.82 40.05
CA GLU A 703 -34.93 26.77 41.51
C GLU A 703 -35.90 25.60 41.88
N VAL A 704 -35.43 24.78 42.82
CA VAL A 704 -36.31 23.74 43.39
C VAL A 704 -37.43 24.37 44.14
N THR A 705 -38.68 23.92 43.83
CA THR A 705 -39.85 24.47 44.50
C THR A 705 -39.88 24.15 45.98
N LYS A 706 -40.36 25.12 46.77
CA LYS A 706 -40.56 24.99 48.23
C LYS A 706 -41.94 24.38 48.58
N TYR A 707 -42.79 24.27 47.59
CA TYR A 707 -44.17 23.85 47.76
C TYR A 707 -44.31 22.35 47.44
N PRO A 708 -45.09 21.57 48.22
CA PRO A 708 -45.26 20.16 48.01
C PRO A 708 -46.01 19.84 46.70
N GLU A 709 -45.65 18.75 46.10
CA GLU A 709 -46.32 18.19 44.95
C GLU A 709 -47.51 17.33 45.39
N ILE A 710 -48.52 17.24 44.53
CA ILE A 710 -49.70 16.38 44.72
C ILE A 710 -49.75 15.39 43.58
N THR A 711 -49.81 14.11 43.85
CA THR A 711 -49.93 13.04 42.86
C THR A 711 -51.36 12.51 42.77
N ARG A 712 -51.79 12.09 41.58
CA ARG A 712 -53.05 11.36 41.33
C ARG A 712 -52.74 10.21 40.37
N ASP A 713 -53.25 9.04 40.70
CA ASP A 713 -53.14 7.85 39.87
C ASP A 713 -54.41 7.70 39.02
N ILE A 714 -54.19 7.29 37.78
CA ILE A 714 -55.25 6.98 36.81
C ILE A 714 -55.01 5.58 36.28
N ALA A 715 -55.96 4.69 36.47
CA ALA A 715 -55.98 3.40 35.79
C ALA A 715 -57.02 3.41 34.66
N MET A 716 -56.65 2.94 33.51
CA MET A 716 -57.51 2.98 32.32
C MET A 716 -57.35 1.73 31.44
N LEU A 717 -58.40 1.38 30.70
CA LEU A 717 -58.34 0.40 29.64
C LEU A 717 -58.24 1.12 28.28
N VAL A 718 -57.23 0.79 27.50
CA VAL A 718 -57.06 1.28 26.14
C VAL A 718 -56.88 0.11 25.17
N ASP A 719 -56.98 0.34 23.87
CA ASP A 719 -56.71 -0.72 22.91
C ASP A 719 -55.24 -1.23 23.01
N VAL A 720 -55.06 -2.53 22.85
CA VAL A 720 -53.70 -3.14 22.85
C VAL A 720 -52.81 -2.47 21.85
N LYS A 721 -53.35 -1.94 20.74
CA LYS A 721 -52.59 -1.27 19.67
C LYS A 721 -52.20 0.17 20.01
N ASP A 722 -52.83 0.79 21.01
CA ASP A 722 -52.52 2.18 21.37
C ASP A 722 -51.11 2.28 21.95
N GLU A 723 -50.35 3.21 21.41
CA GLU A 723 -49.03 3.51 21.92
C GLU A 723 -49.11 4.44 23.14
N TYR A 724 -48.23 4.25 24.13
CA TYR A 724 -48.22 5.12 25.32
C TYR A 724 -48.03 6.60 24.93
N GLN A 725 -47.25 6.88 23.88
CA GLN A 725 -47.04 8.25 23.40
C GLN A 725 -48.34 8.95 23.03
N ASN A 726 -49.32 8.24 22.46
CA ASN A 726 -50.61 8.82 22.13
C ASN A 726 -51.38 9.21 23.40
N ILE A 727 -51.33 8.38 24.43
CA ILE A 727 -51.97 8.67 25.72
C ILE A 727 -51.27 9.88 26.40
N TYR A 728 -49.91 9.90 26.37
CA TYR A 728 -49.16 11.01 26.86
C TYR A 728 -49.51 12.33 26.13
N ASN A 729 -49.59 12.30 24.81
CA ASN A 729 -49.95 13.48 24.01
C ASN A 729 -51.37 13.98 24.32
N VAL A 730 -52.33 13.09 24.65
CA VAL A 730 -53.66 13.47 25.07
C VAL A 730 -53.62 14.22 26.41
N ILE A 731 -52.83 13.76 27.37
CA ILE A 731 -52.64 14.43 28.65
C ILE A 731 -51.96 15.78 28.47
N GLU A 732 -50.90 15.86 27.66
CA GLU A 732 -50.22 17.10 27.31
C GLU A 732 -51.15 18.12 26.60
N SER A 733 -52.08 17.64 25.78
CA SER A 733 -53.07 18.51 25.09
C SER A 733 -53.94 19.32 26.01
N VAL A 734 -54.10 18.90 27.29
CA VAL A 734 -54.79 19.68 28.32
C VAL A 734 -54.05 21.00 28.61
N ASN A 735 -52.78 21.07 28.29
CA ASN A 735 -51.93 22.27 28.34
C ASN A 735 -51.99 22.99 29.68
N SER A 736 -51.98 22.25 30.79
CA SER A 736 -51.92 22.80 32.14
C SER A 736 -50.52 22.92 32.69
N LYS A 737 -50.15 24.10 33.06
CA LYS A 737 -48.85 24.39 33.71
C LYS A 737 -48.67 23.70 35.07
N LEU A 738 -49.75 23.18 35.64
CA LEU A 738 -49.73 22.46 36.92
C LEU A 738 -49.30 20.99 36.76
N ILE A 739 -49.40 20.41 35.60
CA ILE A 739 -48.93 19.06 35.32
C ILE A 739 -47.41 19.16 35.11
N THR A 740 -46.65 18.59 36.02
CA THR A 740 -45.19 18.63 35.97
C THR A 740 -44.56 17.31 35.59
N LYS A 741 -45.28 16.18 35.77
CA LYS A 741 -44.76 14.84 35.41
C LYS A 741 -45.94 13.90 35.16
N VAL A 742 -45.74 12.98 34.19
CA VAL A 742 -46.66 11.87 33.90
C VAL A 742 -45.79 10.61 33.83
N GLU A 743 -46.07 9.63 34.67
CA GLU A 743 -45.34 8.39 34.79
C GLU A 743 -46.23 7.17 34.57
N LEU A 744 -45.82 6.26 33.70
CA LEU A 744 -46.43 4.94 33.58
C LEU A 744 -45.78 4.03 34.65
N PHE A 745 -46.57 3.56 35.60
CA PHE A 745 -46.05 2.69 36.65
C PHE A 745 -46.56 1.25 36.58
N ASP A 746 -47.64 0.98 35.83
CA ASP A 746 -48.11 -0.38 35.63
C ASP A 746 -48.73 -0.57 34.20
N LEU A 747 -48.47 -1.72 33.64
CA LEU A 747 -49.01 -2.19 32.37
C LEU A 747 -49.41 -3.65 32.52
N TYR A 748 -50.73 -3.91 32.40
CA TYR A 748 -51.24 -5.25 32.47
C TYR A 748 -51.94 -5.66 31.19
N VAL A 749 -51.56 -6.82 30.65
CA VAL A 749 -52.20 -7.48 29.49
C VAL A 749 -52.51 -8.90 29.90
N GLY A 750 -53.81 -9.20 30.06
CA GLY A 750 -54.21 -10.54 30.55
C GLY A 750 -55.62 -10.93 30.09
N ALA A 751 -55.89 -12.22 30.24
CA ALA A 751 -57.19 -12.80 29.81
C ALA A 751 -58.40 -12.30 30.62
N GLU A 752 -58.17 -11.65 31.75
CA GLU A 752 -59.18 -11.09 32.61
C GLU A 752 -59.69 -9.72 32.14
N LEU A 753 -59.02 -9.13 31.14
CA LEU A 753 -59.43 -7.86 30.54
C LEU A 753 -60.41 -8.05 29.37
N LEU A 754 -61.09 -6.97 28.97
CA LEU A 754 -61.91 -6.93 27.75
C LEU A 754 -61.03 -7.32 26.55
N VAL A 755 -61.55 -8.17 25.68
CA VAL A 755 -60.74 -8.63 24.49
C VAL A 755 -60.23 -7.44 23.67
N GLY A 756 -58.99 -7.44 23.36
CA GLY A 756 -58.32 -6.37 22.60
C GLY A 756 -57.94 -5.13 23.43
N LYS A 757 -58.10 -5.17 24.76
CA LYS A 757 -57.72 -4.08 25.68
C LYS A 757 -56.50 -4.43 26.52
N LYS A 758 -55.75 -3.42 26.91
CA LYS A 758 -54.70 -3.45 27.94
C LYS A 758 -55.01 -2.41 29.03
N SER A 759 -54.58 -2.68 30.24
CA SER A 759 -54.69 -1.75 31.36
C SER A 759 -53.39 -0.96 31.48
N LEU A 760 -53.49 0.36 31.51
CA LEU A 760 -52.39 1.27 31.83
C LEU A 760 -52.70 1.96 33.15
N ALA A 761 -51.68 2.08 34.04
CA ALA A 761 -51.80 2.89 35.25
C ALA A 761 -50.73 3.98 35.24
N LEU A 762 -51.16 5.21 35.36
CA LEU A 762 -50.33 6.39 35.29
C LEU A 762 -50.40 7.17 36.59
N THR A 763 -49.28 7.70 37.04
CA THR A 763 -49.21 8.73 38.08
C THR A 763 -49.01 10.09 37.41
N ILE A 764 -49.88 11.05 37.71
CA ILE A 764 -49.72 12.44 37.29
C ILE A 764 -49.36 13.28 38.50
N THR A 765 -48.24 14.01 38.39
CA THR A 765 -47.72 14.92 39.41
C THR A 765 -48.16 16.36 39.09
N TYR A 766 -48.76 17.02 40.08
CA TYR A 766 -49.20 18.41 40.00
C TYR A 766 -48.38 19.26 40.97
N SER A 767 -47.85 20.37 40.46
CA SER A 767 -47.06 21.29 41.28
C SER A 767 -47.17 22.74 40.78
N ASP A 768 -47.07 23.67 41.66
CA ASP A 768 -46.89 25.12 41.36
C ASP A 768 -45.65 25.67 42.02
N LYS A 769 -44.86 26.41 41.26
CA LYS A 769 -43.61 26.98 41.74
C LYS A 769 -43.83 28.17 42.69
N GLN A 770 -45.07 28.71 42.79
CA GLN A 770 -45.35 29.95 43.55
C GLN A 770 -46.22 29.73 44.79
N LYS A 771 -46.96 28.60 44.86
CA LYS A 771 -47.91 28.31 45.99
C LYS A 771 -48.11 26.81 46.19
N THR A 772 -48.61 26.45 47.37
CA THR A 772 -49.18 25.11 47.62
C THR A 772 -50.49 25.01 46.90
N LEU A 773 -50.67 23.94 46.10
CA LEU A 773 -51.96 23.68 45.43
C LEU A 773 -53.03 23.23 46.43
N THR A 774 -54.27 23.61 46.18
CA THR A 774 -55.42 23.06 46.88
C THR A 774 -55.96 21.85 46.17
N ASP A 775 -56.68 20.99 46.89
CA ASP A 775 -57.25 19.76 46.32
C ASP A 775 -58.30 20.10 45.20
N GLU A 776 -59.02 21.22 45.32
CA GLU A 776 -59.99 21.71 44.33
C GLU A 776 -59.23 22.15 43.04
N GLU A 777 -58.09 22.84 43.15
CA GLU A 777 -57.31 23.25 41.95
C GLU A 777 -56.77 22.03 41.19
N VAL A 778 -56.28 21.03 41.92
CA VAL A 778 -55.78 19.77 41.31
C VAL A 778 -56.93 19.01 40.66
N THR A 779 -58.03 18.85 41.38
CA THR A 779 -59.24 18.14 40.88
C THR A 779 -59.76 18.76 39.57
N ALA A 780 -59.82 20.08 39.50
CA ALA A 780 -60.27 20.79 38.29
C ALA A 780 -59.42 20.54 37.05
N VAL A 781 -58.10 20.34 37.22
CA VAL A 781 -57.18 19.97 36.13
C VAL A 781 -57.24 18.46 35.86
N HIS A 782 -57.33 17.66 36.91
CA HIS A 782 -57.42 16.21 36.81
C HIS A 782 -58.70 15.77 36.06
N ASP A 783 -59.84 16.39 36.33
CA ASP A 783 -61.06 16.12 35.61
C ASP A 783 -60.97 16.44 34.09
N LYS A 784 -60.25 17.47 33.73
CA LYS A 784 -59.96 17.77 32.31
C LYS A 784 -59.11 16.66 31.67
N VAL A 785 -58.14 16.13 32.37
CA VAL A 785 -57.36 14.99 31.91
C VAL A 785 -58.23 13.76 31.73
N LEU A 786 -59.05 13.44 32.72
CA LEU A 786 -60.01 12.30 32.64
C LEU A 786 -61.00 12.46 31.48
N SER A 787 -61.53 13.66 31.27
CA SER A 787 -62.39 13.95 30.13
C SER A 787 -61.68 13.75 28.78
N ALA A 788 -60.47 14.30 28.62
CA ALA A 788 -59.71 14.16 27.41
C ALA A 788 -59.32 12.68 27.12
N LEU A 789 -58.95 11.94 28.13
CA LEU A 789 -58.66 10.50 28.00
C LEU A 789 -59.94 9.71 27.62
N THR A 790 -61.09 10.07 28.18
CA THR A 790 -62.41 9.43 27.85
C THR A 790 -62.82 9.77 26.41
N GLU A 791 -62.63 11.02 25.96
CA GLU A 791 -62.90 11.43 24.57
C GLU A 791 -61.93 10.72 23.57
N TYR A 792 -60.73 10.43 23.97
CA TYR A 792 -59.80 9.60 23.19
C TYR A 792 -60.28 8.14 23.06
N GLY A 793 -61.17 7.67 23.96
CA GLY A 793 -61.63 6.30 23.95
C GLY A 793 -61.07 5.41 25.06
N ALA A 794 -60.39 5.99 26.03
CA ALA A 794 -59.93 5.28 27.22
C ALA A 794 -61.11 5.03 28.17
N ILE A 795 -61.14 3.84 28.77
CA ILE A 795 -62.14 3.50 29.79
C ILE A 795 -61.51 3.62 31.16
N ILE A 796 -61.79 4.67 31.89
CA ILE A 796 -61.23 4.90 33.22
C ILE A 796 -61.83 3.85 34.20
N ARG A 797 -60.90 3.30 35.04
CA ARG A 797 -61.30 2.26 36.03
C ARG A 797 -61.37 2.83 37.46
#